data_787ec09b74befdf353f265bef83c65f0
#
_entry.id   787ec09b74befdf353f265bef83c65f0
#
_cell.length_a   1.000
_cell.length_b   1.000
_cell.length_c   1.000
_cell.angle_alpha   90.00
_cell.angle_beta   90.00
_cell.angle_gamma   90.00
#
_symmetry.space_group_name_H-M   'P 1'
#
loop_
_entity.id
_entity.type
_entity.pdbx_description
1 polymer ?
#
loop_
_entity_poly.entity_id
_entity_poly.type
_entity_poly.pdbx_seq_one_letter_code
_entity_poly.pdbx_strand_id
1 'polypeptide(L)'
;MFKITERSIYDPISEFLKKELGVESISEIRLEKGFVDLFFQINSSSFITEIKIKGSEKKLAEAVAQVWDYASQRGTRNVIALVFPKINTGQTVLDIEEFKKQILISPVNGYIHTEYWEQWVEDEKLKDVLLELYNRFKEKKRKVDFNSVVKAITELVQDLYEVIRQANTDEIFEEVAKKLELFVGLGEIDKKKAKNQVSMLASYLLFNQLLFYHVYKIKTKDEKIEELKPVKSLDELKRYFSLIENIDYKPIYAINLIDKIPENQEILSLINNVIKNLTLIRTEYITQDLAGRFFHALLPREVAKVWAAFYTNPIAAEILSSLAIDKWDETVLDPACGSGTLLSASYRRKLELYEEQRGRLNEEEAKKLHKKFLENDITGIDIMPFAAHLTTINLATQRLEEPTNIIRVASMDSLELEGKVLLQEFKNGILIEPFTGIIQTTLNELIQDNLLPEKEKEKKLAKRAKIPLSPDGISKGFYLKPVDVIIMNPPFSDREKLPKDYLKNLNKKKNLGKICGHKINLWGYFLALADLMLKPNGKIAAVVPINIARGKATEKIRKYFLENYHIKYIVKTTKDLAFSESAEFRDILLIAEKRIPRDEDLTTIVFLKKSIREIDFNKVKEIVGSILLNIYSTEDYEMQKIPTSQLLDNKNNFMKFLRGTSVERNEVILKFLEKIESKSKSKLINLSSEEMLEGFHASPAGLSQLVFVVNPIDESRSERNVLLILKKIEDSYIKVEQPELNKEFKIEKHKIAPAIKTLTGIKTMNVTYSHDFLIMDNFNNFQDLIHLSKWKGKFDWKEVRKRMNGRATHVAILHKINIFSKNTHFVSCFSENPFYTTHAFNIFPNKSKEESKLLCLFFNSIVGFSQILTLMKETTGQYIEFMESDLKEIKVLNFEVLSQSEKSIIEEVWNKVSSIEFPSILDQFEKRFWARGELDRTILKVLGFSDKEIDEWLPKIYDVIVKELKAIGEVGKTE
;
A
#
# COMPACT_ATOMS: atom_id res chain seq x y z
N MET A 1 -18.85 -28.54 49.93
CA MET A 1 -18.36 -29.68 49.13
C MET A 1 -18.18 -29.25 47.72
N PHE A 2 -16.97 -29.28 47.21
CA PHE A 2 -16.58 -28.78 45.88
C PHE A 2 -16.07 -29.96 45.03
N LYS A 3 -16.58 -30.14 43.82
CA LYS A 3 -16.14 -31.19 42.91
C LYS A 3 -15.01 -30.70 42.03
N ILE A 4 -13.91 -31.41 41.95
CA ILE A 4 -12.77 -31.09 41.09
C ILE A 4 -13.12 -31.28 39.62
N THR A 5 -12.91 -30.24 38.83
CA THR A 5 -12.97 -30.20 37.35
C THR A 5 -11.67 -29.58 36.80
N GLU A 6 -11.43 -29.63 35.51
CA GLU A 6 -10.28 -28.91 34.89
C GLU A 6 -10.29 -27.42 35.25
N ARG A 7 -11.46 -26.79 35.21
CA ARG A 7 -11.65 -25.38 35.61
C ARG A 7 -11.23 -25.06 37.06
N SER A 8 -11.33 -26.04 37.96
CA SER A 8 -10.93 -25.85 39.34
C SER A 8 -9.43 -25.60 39.51
N ILE A 9 -8.62 -25.88 38.50
CA ILE A 9 -7.15 -25.69 38.50
C ILE A 9 -6.77 -24.28 38.05
N TYR A 10 -7.62 -23.58 37.30
CA TYR A 10 -7.31 -22.26 36.76
C TYR A 10 -7.16 -21.20 37.85
N ASP A 11 -8.07 -21.19 38.84
CA ASP A 11 -8.04 -20.22 39.95
C ASP A 11 -6.78 -20.31 40.79
N PRO A 12 -6.31 -21.49 41.25
CA PRO A 12 -5.05 -21.63 41.97
C PRO A 12 -3.83 -21.09 41.23
N ILE A 13 -3.76 -21.36 39.91
CA ILE A 13 -2.68 -20.86 39.06
C ILE A 13 -2.77 -19.32 38.90
N SER A 14 -3.95 -18.82 38.61
CA SER A 14 -4.19 -17.39 38.43
C SER A 14 -3.88 -16.61 39.69
N GLU A 15 -4.28 -17.13 40.86
CA GLU A 15 -4.02 -16.51 42.14
C GLU A 15 -2.52 -16.50 42.48
N PHE A 16 -1.82 -17.59 42.22
CA PHE A 16 -0.37 -17.67 42.40
C PHE A 16 0.37 -16.68 41.48
N LEU A 17 0.03 -16.65 40.18
CA LEU A 17 0.61 -15.72 39.21
C LEU A 17 0.42 -14.27 39.68
N LYS A 18 -0.78 -13.92 40.17
CA LYS A 18 -1.10 -12.56 40.58
C LYS A 18 -0.42 -12.18 41.91
N LYS A 19 -0.57 -13.03 42.96
CA LYS A 19 -0.10 -12.69 44.32
C LYS A 19 1.42 -12.81 44.48
N GLU A 20 2.02 -13.86 43.93
CA GLU A 20 3.44 -14.16 44.12
C GLU A 20 4.32 -13.57 43.05
N LEU A 21 3.83 -13.47 41.79
CA LEU A 21 4.62 -13.05 40.65
C LEU A 21 4.19 -11.69 40.07
N GLY A 22 3.07 -11.12 40.51
CA GLY A 22 2.53 -9.87 39.98
C GLY A 22 2.06 -9.98 38.54
N VAL A 23 1.71 -11.19 38.07
CA VAL A 23 1.31 -11.50 36.69
C VAL A 23 -0.20 -11.68 36.63
N GLU A 24 -0.87 -10.85 35.85
CA GLU A 24 -2.31 -11.00 35.56
C GLU A 24 -2.54 -12.12 34.55
N SER A 25 -3.61 -12.91 34.77
CA SER A 25 -4.00 -14.00 33.87
C SER A 25 -5.50 -13.99 33.62
N ILE A 26 -5.88 -14.53 32.45
CA ILE A 26 -7.28 -14.69 32.05
C ILE A 26 -7.54 -16.16 31.75
N SER A 27 -8.63 -16.70 32.29
CA SER A 27 -9.09 -18.07 32.03
C SER A 27 -10.22 -18.08 30.98
N GLU A 28 -10.31 -19.17 30.24
CA GLU A 28 -11.39 -19.46 29.28
C GLU A 28 -11.58 -18.40 28.18
N ILE A 29 -10.50 -18.02 27.51
CA ILE A 29 -10.57 -17.11 26.37
C ILE A 29 -11.13 -17.87 25.16
N ARG A 30 -12.24 -17.35 24.59
CA ARG A 30 -12.84 -17.88 23.38
C ARG A 30 -11.98 -17.55 22.16
N LEU A 31 -11.78 -18.53 21.31
CA LEU A 31 -11.17 -18.42 19.96
C LEU A 31 -12.19 -18.85 18.90
N GLU A 32 -11.81 -18.73 17.63
CA GLU A 32 -12.63 -19.24 16.50
C GLU A 32 -12.94 -20.74 16.64
N LYS A 33 -11.99 -21.50 17.15
CA LYS A 33 -12.13 -22.93 17.38
C LYS A 33 -11.70 -23.29 18.82
N GLY A 34 -12.61 -23.16 19.78
CA GLY A 34 -12.39 -23.60 21.16
C GLY A 34 -12.11 -22.48 22.16
N PHE A 35 -11.57 -22.87 23.32
CA PHE A 35 -11.26 -21.98 24.44
C PHE A 35 -9.86 -22.28 24.93
N VAL A 36 -9.07 -21.23 25.20
CA VAL A 36 -7.79 -21.32 25.90
C VAL A 36 -8.08 -21.43 27.39
N ASP A 37 -7.49 -22.44 28.06
CA ASP A 37 -7.68 -22.65 29.48
C ASP A 37 -7.16 -21.51 30.34
N LEU A 38 -5.92 -21.04 30.03
CA LEU A 38 -5.30 -19.93 30.73
C LEU A 38 -4.38 -19.14 29.80
N PHE A 39 -4.50 -17.82 29.85
CA PHE A 39 -3.64 -16.87 29.15
C PHE A 39 -3.02 -15.90 30.16
N PHE A 40 -1.73 -15.61 30.04
CA PHE A 40 -1.04 -14.60 30.84
C PHE A 40 0.16 -14.00 30.11
N GLN A 41 0.70 -12.92 30.65
CA GLN A 41 1.87 -12.25 30.09
C GLN A 41 2.95 -12.05 31.14
N ILE A 42 4.19 -12.41 30.81
CA ILE A 42 5.37 -12.08 31.61
C ILE A 42 6.20 -11.08 30.79
N ASN A 43 6.38 -9.88 31.31
CA ASN A 43 6.93 -8.74 30.55
C ASN A 43 6.11 -8.47 29.27
N SER A 44 6.64 -8.68 28.10
CA SER A 44 5.95 -8.51 26.81
C SER A 44 5.63 -9.84 26.11
N SER A 45 5.89 -10.95 26.75
CA SER A 45 5.68 -12.27 26.18
C SER A 45 4.34 -12.85 26.63
N SER A 46 3.48 -13.16 25.68
CA SER A 46 2.17 -13.79 25.89
C SER A 46 2.32 -15.30 25.92
N PHE A 47 1.65 -15.94 26.85
CA PHE A 47 1.64 -17.39 27.05
C PHE A 47 0.22 -17.92 26.92
N ILE A 48 0.05 -18.98 26.14
CA ILE A 48 -1.18 -19.75 26.02
C ILE A 48 -0.96 -21.08 26.73
N THR A 49 -1.88 -21.42 27.63
CA THR A 49 -1.76 -22.61 28.45
C THR A 49 -2.99 -23.51 28.27
N GLU A 50 -2.75 -24.79 28.03
CA GLU A 50 -3.76 -25.84 28.02
C GLU A 50 -3.50 -26.79 29.19
N ILE A 51 -4.55 -27.15 29.94
CA ILE A 51 -4.47 -27.89 31.17
C ILE A 51 -5.38 -29.10 31.11
N LYS A 52 -4.80 -30.27 31.33
CA LYS A 52 -5.56 -31.53 31.42
C LYS A 52 -5.36 -32.21 32.78
N ILE A 53 -6.40 -32.91 33.23
CA ILE A 53 -6.33 -33.76 34.40
C ILE A 53 -6.54 -35.23 34.05
N LYS A 54 -6.10 -36.16 34.86
CA LYS A 54 -6.00 -37.59 34.58
C LYS A 54 -5.00 -37.92 33.47
N GLY A 55 -3.74 -37.66 33.72
CA GLY A 55 -2.71 -37.65 32.68
C GLY A 55 -2.21 -39.01 32.23
N SER A 56 -2.30 -39.25 30.92
CA SER A 56 -1.47 -40.16 30.17
C SER A 56 -0.64 -39.40 29.15
N GLU A 57 0.42 -39.99 28.60
CA GLU A 57 1.19 -39.42 27.51
C GLU A 57 0.31 -38.99 26.32
N LYS A 58 -0.75 -39.75 26.06
CA LYS A 58 -1.75 -39.41 25.03
C LYS A 58 -2.44 -38.08 25.30
N LYS A 59 -2.82 -37.81 26.55
CA LYS A 59 -3.45 -36.51 26.93
C LYS A 59 -2.48 -35.35 26.88
N LEU A 60 -1.20 -35.59 27.18
CA LEU A 60 -0.18 -34.54 26.99
C LEU A 60 -0.01 -34.22 25.51
N ALA A 61 0.02 -35.22 24.63
CA ALA A 61 0.08 -34.99 23.17
C ALA A 61 -1.16 -34.23 22.65
N GLU A 62 -2.36 -34.57 23.17
CA GLU A 62 -3.60 -33.85 22.85
C GLU A 62 -3.52 -32.39 23.31
N ALA A 63 -3.05 -32.11 24.54
CA ALA A 63 -2.87 -30.77 25.07
C ALA A 63 -1.83 -29.96 24.26
N VAL A 64 -0.73 -30.57 23.87
CA VAL A 64 0.29 -29.95 23.01
C VAL A 64 -0.29 -29.57 21.65
N ALA A 65 -1.06 -30.46 21.01
CA ALA A 65 -1.70 -30.17 19.73
C ALA A 65 -2.70 -29.01 19.84
N GLN A 66 -3.53 -29.01 20.89
CA GLN A 66 -4.51 -27.95 21.14
C GLN A 66 -3.84 -26.59 21.43
N VAL A 67 -2.81 -26.55 22.26
CA VAL A 67 -2.13 -25.29 22.58
C VAL A 67 -1.43 -24.67 21.37
N TRP A 68 -0.91 -25.50 20.46
CA TRP A 68 -0.33 -25.03 19.20
C TRP A 68 -1.37 -24.51 18.22
N ASP A 69 -2.54 -25.16 18.12
CA ASP A 69 -3.66 -24.66 17.31
C ASP A 69 -4.13 -23.29 17.83
N TYR A 70 -4.29 -23.14 19.13
CA TYR A 70 -4.63 -21.87 19.76
C TYR A 70 -3.54 -20.81 19.63
N ALA A 71 -2.27 -21.20 19.73
CA ALA A 71 -1.15 -20.29 19.53
C ALA A 71 -1.07 -19.75 18.12
N SER A 72 -1.39 -20.58 17.11
CA SER A 72 -1.44 -20.18 15.71
C SER A 72 -2.51 -19.12 15.45
N GLN A 73 -3.67 -19.25 16.10
CA GLN A 73 -4.77 -18.29 16.03
C GLN A 73 -4.43 -16.95 16.73
N ARG A 74 -3.56 -16.97 17.73
CA ARG A 74 -3.15 -15.77 18.52
C ARG A 74 -1.82 -15.17 18.10
N GLY A 75 -1.09 -15.79 17.18
CA GLY A 75 0.21 -15.30 16.71
C GLY A 75 1.31 -15.32 17.78
N THR A 76 1.17 -16.13 18.85
CA THR A 76 2.22 -16.33 19.86
C THR A 76 3.00 -17.61 19.59
N ARG A 77 4.27 -17.63 20.03
CA ARG A 77 5.11 -18.84 20.00
C ARG A 77 5.37 -19.41 21.40
N ASN A 78 4.81 -18.79 22.44
CA ASN A 78 4.99 -19.27 23.80
C ASN A 78 3.77 -20.08 24.22
N VAL A 79 3.94 -21.36 24.33
CA VAL A 79 2.89 -22.33 24.64
C VAL A 79 3.26 -23.18 25.84
N ILE A 80 2.26 -23.54 26.63
CA ILE A 80 2.40 -24.37 27.82
C ILE A 80 1.29 -25.41 27.79
N ALA A 81 1.64 -26.68 27.74
CA ALA A 81 0.71 -27.79 27.93
C ALA A 81 1.03 -28.46 29.25
N LEU A 82 0.07 -28.55 30.17
CA LEU A 82 0.23 -29.14 31.49
C LEU A 82 -0.78 -30.27 31.72
N VAL A 83 -0.30 -31.35 32.27
CA VAL A 83 -1.13 -32.50 32.64
C VAL A 83 -0.87 -32.85 34.10
N PHE A 84 -1.94 -32.97 34.88
CA PHE A 84 -1.90 -33.37 36.27
C PHE A 84 -2.20 -34.88 36.39
N PRO A 85 -1.17 -35.74 36.53
CA PRO A 85 -1.37 -37.19 36.49
C PRO A 85 -2.09 -37.73 37.71
N LYS A 86 -1.92 -37.07 38.85
CA LYS A 86 -2.44 -37.56 40.16
C LYS A 86 -3.79 -36.93 40.58
N ILE A 87 -4.34 -36.01 39.78
CA ILE A 87 -5.62 -35.34 40.06
C ILE A 87 -6.74 -36.02 39.29
N ASN A 88 -7.79 -36.43 40.00
CA ASN A 88 -8.96 -37.11 39.42
C ASN A 88 -10.19 -36.23 39.39
N THR A 89 -10.93 -36.20 38.26
CA THR A 89 -12.23 -35.52 38.15
C THR A 89 -13.26 -36.15 39.08
N GLY A 90 -14.08 -35.31 39.73
CA GLY A 90 -15.18 -35.75 40.58
C GLY A 90 -14.80 -36.04 42.03
N GLN A 91 -13.53 -35.95 42.42
CA GLN A 91 -13.16 -35.89 43.83
C GLN A 91 -13.81 -34.70 44.50
N THR A 92 -14.28 -34.91 45.73
CA THR A 92 -14.90 -33.87 46.54
C THR A 92 -13.89 -33.35 47.56
N VAL A 93 -13.67 -32.05 47.59
CA VAL A 93 -12.77 -31.37 48.51
C VAL A 93 -13.63 -30.58 49.51
N LEU A 94 -13.23 -30.63 50.78
CA LEU A 94 -13.93 -29.93 51.88
C LEU A 94 -13.43 -28.51 52.09
N ASP A 95 -12.11 -28.29 51.91
CA ASP A 95 -11.46 -26.99 52.06
C ASP A 95 -10.84 -26.52 50.74
N ILE A 96 -11.31 -25.38 50.25
CA ILE A 96 -10.88 -24.78 48.96
C ILE A 96 -9.46 -24.18 49.09
N GLU A 97 -9.11 -23.59 50.22
CA GLU A 97 -7.79 -22.98 50.45
C GLU A 97 -6.70 -24.05 50.55
N GLU A 98 -6.98 -25.16 51.20
CA GLU A 98 -6.08 -26.31 51.24
C GLU A 98 -5.91 -26.94 49.86
N PHE A 99 -7.00 -27.04 49.09
CA PHE A 99 -6.95 -27.50 47.70
C PHE A 99 -6.06 -26.61 46.80
N LYS A 100 -6.18 -25.29 46.89
CA LYS A 100 -5.33 -24.35 46.14
C LYS A 100 -3.85 -24.57 46.44
N LYS A 101 -3.49 -24.74 47.71
CA LYS A 101 -2.10 -25.06 48.13
C LYS A 101 -1.61 -26.40 47.58
N GLN A 102 -2.46 -27.42 47.60
CA GLN A 102 -2.14 -28.75 47.09
C GLN A 102 -1.92 -28.74 45.58
N ILE A 103 -2.68 -27.97 44.78
CA ILE A 103 -2.48 -27.82 43.33
C ILE A 103 -1.09 -27.28 43.04
N LEU A 104 -0.63 -26.25 43.74
CA LEU A 104 0.67 -25.64 43.48
C LEU A 104 1.87 -26.55 43.79
N ILE A 105 1.72 -27.47 44.72
CA ILE A 105 2.75 -28.45 45.04
C ILE A 105 2.56 -29.79 44.31
N SER A 106 1.47 -29.95 43.56
CA SER A 106 1.21 -31.17 42.77
C SER A 106 2.21 -31.33 41.66
N PRO A 107 2.67 -32.56 41.40
CA PRO A 107 3.51 -32.85 40.26
C PRO A 107 2.73 -32.73 38.97
N VAL A 108 3.37 -32.16 37.97
CA VAL A 108 2.84 -32.00 36.61
C VAL A 108 3.79 -32.58 35.58
N ASN A 109 3.23 -33.12 34.51
CA ASN A 109 3.95 -33.40 33.30
C ASN A 109 3.54 -32.36 32.28
N GLY A 110 4.48 -31.85 31.49
CA GLY A 110 4.18 -30.77 30.58
C GLY A 110 5.15 -30.61 29.45
N TYR A 111 4.77 -29.73 28.54
CA TYR A 111 5.57 -29.25 27.46
C TYR A 111 5.53 -27.74 27.47
N ILE A 112 6.68 -27.09 27.48
CA ILE A 112 6.84 -25.66 27.41
C ILE A 112 7.66 -25.35 26.16
N HIS A 113 7.10 -24.62 25.24
CA HIS A 113 7.85 -24.05 24.14
C HIS A 113 7.77 -22.53 24.21
N THR A 114 8.90 -21.90 24.04
CA THR A 114 9.01 -20.45 24.01
C THR A 114 9.87 -20.04 22.82
N GLU A 115 9.88 -18.78 22.49
CA GLU A 115 10.78 -18.22 21.48
C GLU A 115 12.27 -18.42 21.79
N TYR A 116 12.60 -18.83 23.02
CA TYR A 116 13.99 -18.90 23.48
C TYR A 116 14.43 -20.31 23.84
N TRP A 117 13.51 -21.21 24.22
CA TRP A 117 13.84 -22.59 24.58
C TRP A 117 12.60 -23.48 24.52
N GLU A 118 12.83 -24.78 24.46
CA GLU A 118 11.85 -25.85 24.58
C GLU A 118 12.23 -26.75 25.78
N GLN A 119 11.23 -27.20 26.53
CA GLN A 119 11.45 -28.03 27.71
C GLN A 119 10.27 -28.98 27.88
N TRP A 120 10.61 -30.24 28.13
CA TRP A 120 9.66 -31.23 28.67
C TRP A 120 9.77 -31.24 30.18
N VAL A 121 8.63 -31.24 30.85
CA VAL A 121 8.50 -31.25 32.30
C VAL A 121 7.98 -32.62 32.73
N GLU A 122 8.69 -33.29 33.65
CA GLU A 122 8.32 -34.63 34.12
C GLU A 122 8.33 -34.63 35.67
N ASP A 123 7.16 -34.93 36.27
CA ASP A 123 6.93 -35.03 37.72
C ASP A 123 7.47 -33.86 38.58
N GLU A 124 7.51 -32.65 38.00
CA GLU A 124 7.93 -31.42 38.68
C GLU A 124 6.74 -30.72 39.34
N LYS A 125 7.00 -30.03 40.48
CA LYS A 125 5.94 -29.25 41.12
C LYS A 125 5.51 -28.06 40.28
N LEU A 126 4.20 -27.86 40.13
CA LEU A 126 3.65 -26.76 39.30
C LEU A 126 4.24 -25.40 39.70
N LYS A 127 4.36 -25.13 41.02
CA LYS A 127 4.95 -23.89 41.54
C LYS A 127 6.36 -23.64 41.03
N ASP A 128 7.20 -24.66 41.01
CA ASP A 128 8.59 -24.54 40.59
C ASP A 128 8.69 -24.30 39.09
N VAL A 129 7.86 -24.97 38.31
CA VAL A 129 7.73 -24.74 36.85
C VAL A 129 7.34 -23.30 36.54
N LEU A 130 6.35 -22.74 37.22
CA LEU A 130 5.90 -21.36 37.01
C LEU A 130 6.94 -20.33 37.49
N LEU A 131 7.65 -20.58 38.58
CA LEU A 131 8.73 -19.74 39.09
C LEU A 131 9.93 -19.73 38.14
N GLU A 132 10.31 -20.90 37.61
CA GLU A 132 11.40 -20.98 36.61
C GLU A 132 11.06 -20.22 35.36
N LEU A 133 9.84 -20.40 34.82
CA LEU A 133 9.33 -19.66 33.68
C LEU A 133 9.39 -18.14 33.93
N TYR A 134 8.86 -17.69 35.08
CA TYR A 134 8.88 -16.29 35.44
C TYR A 134 10.30 -15.71 35.53
N ASN A 135 11.21 -16.40 36.23
CA ASN A 135 12.57 -15.93 36.38
C ASN A 135 13.32 -15.82 35.06
N ARG A 136 13.11 -16.76 34.16
CA ARG A 136 13.72 -16.72 32.81
C ARG A 136 13.22 -15.54 31.97
N PHE A 137 11.97 -15.06 32.19
CA PHE A 137 11.39 -13.93 31.45
C PHE A 137 11.47 -12.59 32.16
N LYS A 138 11.69 -12.56 33.51
CA LYS A 138 11.73 -11.34 34.31
C LYS A 138 12.78 -10.33 33.87
N GLU A 139 13.94 -10.78 33.45
CA GLU A 139 15.09 -9.93 33.12
C GLU A 139 15.18 -9.55 31.63
N LYS A 140 14.38 -10.16 30.77
CA LYS A 140 14.46 -9.89 29.34
C LYS A 140 13.58 -8.72 28.95
N LYS A 141 14.16 -7.54 28.70
CA LYS A 141 13.51 -6.45 27.98
C LYS A 141 13.33 -6.88 26.52
N ARG A 142 12.14 -7.30 26.14
CA ARG A 142 11.83 -7.70 24.77
C ARG A 142 11.44 -6.52 23.92
N LYS A 143 11.89 -6.50 22.65
CA LYS A 143 11.23 -5.71 21.61
C LYS A 143 9.82 -6.26 21.39
N VAL A 144 8.81 -5.41 21.47
CA VAL A 144 7.41 -5.79 21.27
C VAL A 144 7.20 -6.13 19.81
N ASP A 145 6.69 -7.31 19.54
CA ASP A 145 6.16 -7.61 18.21
C ASP A 145 4.79 -6.92 18.05
N PHE A 146 4.83 -5.75 17.43
CA PHE A 146 3.66 -4.95 17.19
C PHE A 146 2.61 -5.69 16.34
N ASN A 147 3.04 -6.54 15.41
CA ASN A 147 2.12 -7.31 14.55
C ASN A 147 1.27 -8.29 15.36
N SER A 148 1.84 -8.89 16.42
CA SER A 148 1.08 -9.75 17.34
C SER A 148 0.02 -8.96 18.12
N VAL A 149 0.31 -7.72 18.51
CA VAL A 149 -0.68 -6.85 19.17
C VAL A 149 -1.79 -6.46 18.19
N VAL A 150 -1.45 -6.07 16.97
CA VAL A 150 -2.43 -5.76 15.91
C VAL A 150 -3.34 -6.96 15.65
N LYS A 151 -2.78 -8.16 15.53
CA LYS A 151 -3.57 -9.37 15.29
C LYS A 151 -4.53 -9.66 16.42
N ALA A 152 -4.09 -9.59 17.68
CA ALA A 152 -4.94 -9.77 18.85
C ALA A 152 -6.11 -8.79 18.88
N ILE A 153 -5.87 -7.51 18.56
CA ILE A 153 -6.93 -6.49 18.52
C ILE A 153 -7.87 -6.69 17.33
N THR A 154 -7.36 -7.16 16.20
CA THR A 154 -8.22 -7.51 15.05
C THR A 154 -9.26 -8.56 15.44
N GLU A 155 -8.87 -9.55 16.24
CA GLU A 155 -9.79 -10.56 16.78
C GLU A 155 -10.81 -9.95 17.75
N LEU A 156 -10.43 -9.02 18.61
CA LEU A 156 -11.35 -8.33 19.52
C LEU A 156 -12.37 -7.47 18.78
N VAL A 157 -11.95 -6.81 17.71
CA VAL A 157 -12.89 -6.05 16.86
C VAL A 157 -13.83 -7.00 16.10
N GLN A 158 -13.38 -8.20 15.76
CA GLN A 158 -14.25 -9.22 15.16
C GLN A 158 -15.31 -9.69 16.17
N ASP A 159 -14.96 -9.88 17.44
CA ASP A 159 -15.96 -10.15 18.50
C ASP A 159 -17.01 -9.03 18.57
N LEU A 160 -16.58 -7.77 18.54
CA LEU A 160 -17.51 -6.63 18.51
C LEU A 160 -18.31 -6.54 17.21
N TYR A 161 -17.80 -7.00 16.08
CA TYR A 161 -18.57 -7.08 14.83
C TYR A 161 -19.73 -8.07 14.96
N GLU A 162 -19.55 -9.19 15.65
CA GLU A 162 -20.65 -10.11 15.94
C GLU A 162 -21.69 -9.46 16.88
N VAL A 163 -21.28 -8.62 17.83
CA VAL A 163 -22.18 -7.82 18.66
C VAL A 163 -23.03 -6.86 17.81
N ILE A 164 -22.37 -6.10 16.94
CA ILE A 164 -23.03 -5.13 16.05
C ILE A 164 -23.95 -5.82 15.05
N ARG A 165 -23.58 -6.99 14.55
CA ARG A 165 -24.39 -7.77 13.61
C ARG A 165 -25.71 -8.30 14.22
N GLN A 166 -25.74 -8.57 15.54
CA GLN A 166 -26.96 -8.96 16.25
C GLN A 166 -27.86 -7.77 16.60
N ALA A 167 -27.33 -6.55 16.51
CA ALA A 167 -28.07 -5.34 16.76
C ALA A 167 -29.01 -4.98 15.58
N ASN A 168 -29.88 -3.97 15.79
CA ASN A 168 -30.65 -3.40 14.70
C ASN A 168 -29.73 -2.67 13.72
N THR A 169 -29.30 -3.38 12.68
CA THR A 169 -28.35 -2.87 11.69
C THR A 169 -28.84 -1.66 10.91
N ASP A 170 -30.17 -1.43 10.81
CA ASP A 170 -30.73 -0.25 10.16
C ASP A 170 -30.54 1.00 11.02
N GLU A 171 -30.77 0.92 12.32
CA GLU A 171 -30.55 2.05 13.25
C GLU A 171 -29.05 2.37 13.38
N ILE A 172 -28.19 1.36 13.46
CA ILE A 172 -26.73 1.58 13.50
C ILE A 172 -26.26 2.18 12.18
N PHE A 173 -26.79 1.72 11.05
CA PHE A 173 -26.47 2.28 9.74
C PHE A 173 -26.84 3.77 9.69
N GLU A 174 -28.07 4.13 10.12
CA GLU A 174 -28.49 5.54 10.13
C GLU A 174 -27.64 6.38 11.09
N GLU A 175 -27.34 5.90 12.29
CA GLU A 175 -26.55 6.62 13.28
C GLU A 175 -25.11 6.86 12.78
N VAL A 176 -24.43 5.80 12.32
CA VAL A 176 -23.02 5.89 11.91
C VAL A 176 -22.89 6.51 10.53
N ALA A 177 -23.67 6.04 9.55
CA ALA A 177 -23.54 6.55 8.18
C ALA A 177 -23.95 8.01 8.07
N LYS A 178 -24.99 8.44 8.81
CA LYS A 178 -25.49 9.82 8.80
C LYS A 178 -24.55 10.76 9.55
N LYS A 179 -24.10 10.40 10.75
CA LYS A 179 -23.20 11.26 11.55
C LYS A 179 -21.80 11.39 10.95
N LEU A 180 -21.34 10.38 10.22
CA LEU A 180 -20.03 10.37 9.56
C LEU A 180 -20.08 10.68 8.07
N GLU A 181 -21.24 10.97 7.51
CA GLU A 181 -21.46 11.27 6.08
C GLU A 181 -20.81 10.25 5.11
N LEU A 182 -20.88 8.95 5.46
CA LEU A 182 -20.07 7.91 4.83
C LEU A 182 -20.36 7.64 3.35
N PHE A 183 -21.53 7.97 2.86
CA PHE A 183 -21.98 7.62 1.49
C PHE A 183 -22.45 8.83 0.69
N VAL A 184 -22.09 10.03 1.11
CA VAL A 184 -22.45 11.26 0.40
C VAL A 184 -21.70 11.34 -0.94
N GLY A 185 -22.43 11.44 -2.04
CA GLY A 185 -21.87 11.58 -3.39
C GLY A 185 -21.50 10.26 -4.09
N LEU A 186 -21.73 9.12 -3.50
CA LEU A 186 -21.59 7.81 -4.14
C LEU A 186 -22.92 7.43 -4.83
N GLY A 187 -22.84 6.95 -6.09
CA GLY A 187 -24.01 6.48 -6.85
C GLY A 187 -24.75 5.30 -6.20
N GLU A 188 -25.59 4.59 -6.94
CA GLU A 188 -26.31 3.42 -6.41
C GLU A 188 -25.36 2.40 -5.76
N ILE A 189 -25.43 2.33 -4.42
CA ILE A 189 -24.64 1.41 -3.60
C ILE A 189 -25.51 0.18 -3.31
N ASP A 190 -24.91 -1.00 -3.38
CA ASP A 190 -25.50 -2.23 -2.84
C ASP A 190 -25.72 -2.06 -1.33
N LYS A 191 -26.98 -1.83 -0.93
CA LYS A 191 -27.38 -1.58 0.47
C LYS A 191 -26.87 -2.65 1.43
N LYS A 192 -26.81 -3.92 1.00
CA LYS A 192 -26.31 -5.01 1.85
C LYS A 192 -24.81 -4.89 2.11
N LYS A 193 -24.02 -4.54 1.11
CA LYS A 193 -22.58 -4.28 1.28
C LYS A 193 -22.33 -3.06 2.15
N ALA A 194 -23.07 -1.97 1.92
CA ALA A 194 -22.98 -0.76 2.72
C ALA A 194 -23.27 -0.99 4.20
N LYS A 195 -24.31 -1.77 4.52
CA LYS A 195 -24.66 -2.14 5.91
C LYS A 195 -23.54 -2.95 6.59
N ASN A 196 -22.97 -3.94 5.90
CA ASN A 196 -21.85 -4.72 6.45
C ASN A 196 -20.63 -3.83 6.73
N GLN A 197 -20.34 -2.88 5.84
CA GLN A 197 -19.24 -1.94 6.00
C GLN A 197 -19.44 -1.02 7.20
N VAL A 198 -20.65 -0.49 7.36
CA VAL A 198 -21.00 0.35 8.51
C VAL A 198 -20.97 -0.43 9.81
N SER A 199 -21.40 -1.70 9.81
CA SER A 199 -21.32 -2.57 10.98
C SER A 199 -19.87 -2.82 11.42
N MET A 200 -18.96 -3.06 10.47
CA MET A 200 -17.54 -3.19 10.78
C MET A 200 -16.95 -1.89 11.35
N LEU A 201 -17.32 -0.75 10.78
CA LEU A 201 -16.90 0.55 11.27
C LEU A 201 -17.44 0.85 12.67
N ALA A 202 -18.72 0.52 12.94
CA ALA A 202 -19.32 0.66 14.26
C ALA A 202 -18.60 -0.18 15.32
N SER A 203 -18.24 -1.43 14.99
CA SER A 203 -17.44 -2.28 15.90
C SER A 203 -16.08 -1.66 16.21
N TYR A 204 -15.43 -1.09 15.21
CA TYR A 204 -14.17 -0.37 15.40
C TYR A 204 -14.32 0.88 16.29
N LEU A 205 -15.37 1.65 16.07
CA LEU A 205 -15.67 2.83 16.93
C LEU A 205 -15.91 2.42 18.38
N LEU A 206 -16.69 1.36 18.59
CA LEU A 206 -16.94 0.85 19.95
C LEU A 206 -15.65 0.33 20.61
N PHE A 207 -14.80 -0.35 19.85
CA PHE A 207 -13.48 -0.76 20.34
C PHE A 207 -12.65 0.45 20.76
N ASN A 208 -12.60 1.51 19.94
CA ASN A 208 -11.86 2.72 20.28
C ASN A 208 -12.40 3.43 21.54
N GLN A 209 -13.71 3.44 21.73
CA GLN A 209 -14.31 3.99 22.94
C GLN A 209 -13.87 3.21 24.19
N LEU A 210 -13.87 1.88 24.13
CA LEU A 210 -13.39 1.01 25.22
C LEU A 210 -11.88 1.18 25.46
N LEU A 211 -11.10 1.16 24.39
CA LEU A 211 -9.65 1.34 24.45
C LEU A 211 -9.28 2.71 25.04
N PHE A 212 -9.93 3.77 24.59
CA PHE A 212 -9.67 5.11 25.07
C PHE A 212 -9.97 5.21 26.57
N TYR A 213 -11.10 4.67 27.02
CA TYR A 213 -11.46 4.63 28.44
C TYR A 213 -10.37 3.96 29.26
N HIS A 214 -9.96 2.76 28.85
CA HIS A 214 -8.93 1.98 29.56
C HIS A 214 -7.60 2.73 29.64
N VAL A 215 -7.13 3.28 28.51
CA VAL A 215 -5.85 4.02 28.44
C VAL A 215 -5.91 5.29 29.26
N TYR A 216 -7.02 6.03 29.18
CA TYR A 216 -7.22 7.25 29.95
C TYR A 216 -7.11 6.97 31.47
N LYS A 217 -7.83 5.96 31.94
CA LYS A 217 -7.79 5.58 33.38
C LYS A 217 -6.39 5.25 33.87
N ILE A 218 -5.64 4.45 33.11
CA ILE A 218 -4.31 4.02 33.52
C ILE A 218 -3.31 5.18 33.53
N LYS A 219 -3.37 6.03 32.54
CA LYS A 219 -2.41 7.13 32.37
C LYS A 219 -2.66 8.30 33.29
N THR A 220 -3.91 8.71 33.46
CA THR A 220 -4.24 9.90 34.25
C THR A 220 -4.23 9.64 35.75
N LYS A 221 -4.42 8.38 36.16
CA LYS A 221 -4.58 8.00 37.58
C LYS A 221 -5.69 8.78 38.28
N ASP A 222 -6.64 9.34 37.53
CA ASP A 222 -7.76 10.12 38.07
C ASP A 222 -8.63 9.21 38.94
N GLU A 223 -8.77 9.58 40.22
CA GLU A 223 -9.56 8.81 41.21
C GLU A 223 -11.07 8.84 40.89
N LYS A 224 -11.54 9.84 40.14
CA LYS A 224 -12.96 9.95 39.75
C LYS A 224 -13.32 8.96 38.63
N ILE A 225 -12.35 8.45 37.89
CA ILE A 225 -12.56 7.47 36.85
C ILE A 225 -12.34 6.08 37.40
N GLU A 226 -13.35 5.23 37.32
CA GLU A 226 -13.29 3.85 37.79
C GLU A 226 -12.46 3.01 36.78
N GLU A 227 -11.84 1.94 37.27
CA GLU A 227 -11.17 0.95 36.41
C GLU A 227 -12.21 0.22 35.54
N LEU A 228 -11.93 0.06 34.27
CA LEU A 228 -12.82 -0.67 33.35
C LEU A 228 -12.84 -2.15 33.74
N LYS A 229 -14.00 -2.65 34.14
CA LYS A 229 -14.22 -4.03 34.55
C LYS A 229 -15.33 -4.67 33.73
N PRO A 230 -15.39 -6.00 33.64
CA PRO A 230 -16.52 -6.68 33.05
C PRO A 230 -17.86 -6.20 33.62
N VAL A 231 -18.78 -5.86 32.69
CA VAL A 231 -20.08 -5.25 33.05
C VAL A 231 -21.19 -6.29 33.13
N LYS A 232 -22.20 -5.99 33.93
CA LYS A 232 -23.39 -6.84 34.10
C LYS A 232 -24.55 -6.39 33.21
N SER A 233 -24.49 -5.17 32.70
CA SER A 233 -25.49 -4.57 31.80
C SER A 233 -24.86 -3.55 30.88
N LEU A 234 -25.53 -3.21 29.76
CA LEU A 234 -25.12 -2.14 28.87
C LEU A 234 -25.24 -0.76 29.53
N ASP A 235 -26.15 -0.58 30.46
CA ASP A 235 -26.26 0.68 31.25
C ASP A 235 -25.04 0.93 32.12
N GLU A 236 -24.42 -0.13 32.64
CA GLU A 236 -23.16 -0.01 33.37
C GLU A 236 -22.01 0.46 32.43
N LEU A 237 -22.01 -0.01 31.18
CA LEU A 237 -21.03 0.44 30.19
C LEU A 237 -21.26 1.92 29.79
N LYS A 238 -22.52 2.36 29.65
CA LYS A 238 -22.86 3.77 29.43
C LYS A 238 -22.36 4.65 30.59
N ARG A 239 -22.52 4.19 31.83
CA ARG A 239 -22.02 4.90 33.01
C ARG A 239 -20.51 5.11 32.92
N TYR A 240 -19.74 4.11 32.51
CA TYR A 240 -18.30 4.27 32.28
C TYR A 240 -18.03 5.37 31.25
N PHE A 241 -18.68 5.33 30.10
CA PHE A 241 -18.46 6.33 29.04
C PHE A 241 -18.82 7.75 29.48
N SER A 242 -19.93 7.93 30.21
CA SER A 242 -20.35 9.23 30.74
C SER A 242 -19.34 9.85 31.71
N LEU A 243 -18.56 9.08 32.43
CA LEU A 243 -17.50 9.60 33.31
C LEU A 243 -16.45 10.37 32.52
N ILE A 244 -16.09 9.90 31.33
CA ILE A 244 -15.11 10.58 30.46
C ILE A 244 -15.73 11.71 29.66
N GLU A 245 -16.95 11.54 29.14
CA GLU A 245 -17.67 12.62 28.44
C GLU A 245 -17.79 13.87 29.28
N ASN A 246 -17.96 13.73 30.58
CA ASN A 246 -18.07 14.87 31.52
C ASN A 246 -16.72 15.58 31.74
N ILE A 247 -15.60 14.97 31.39
CA ILE A 247 -14.27 15.56 31.54
C ILE A 247 -13.90 16.41 30.33
N ASP A 248 -14.03 15.90 29.07
CA ASP A 248 -13.77 16.71 27.87
C ASP A 248 -13.64 15.98 26.53
N TYR A 249 -13.76 14.67 26.47
CA TYR A 249 -13.53 13.88 25.25
C TYR A 249 -14.83 13.55 24.49
N LYS A 250 -15.77 14.48 24.46
CA LYS A 250 -17.08 14.35 23.78
C LYS A 250 -16.99 13.86 22.33
N PRO A 251 -16.02 14.31 21.50
CA PRO A 251 -15.94 13.81 20.13
C PRO A 251 -15.74 12.29 20.00
N ILE A 252 -15.06 11.66 20.95
CA ILE A 252 -14.79 10.20 20.94
C ILE A 252 -16.08 9.41 21.20
N TYR A 253 -16.96 9.92 22.04
CA TYR A 253 -18.22 9.28 22.45
C TYR A 253 -19.45 9.84 21.73
N ALA A 254 -19.29 10.80 20.82
CA ALA A 254 -20.38 11.46 20.07
C ALA A 254 -21.28 10.49 19.28
N ILE A 255 -20.75 9.33 18.91
CA ILE A 255 -21.51 8.27 18.26
C ILE A 255 -21.93 7.26 19.32
N ASN A 256 -23.21 7.31 19.72
CA ASN A 256 -23.77 6.43 20.72
C ASN A 256 -24.20 5.10 20.08
N LEU A 257 -23.33 4.11 20.19
CA LEU A 257 -23.59 2.76 19.67
C LEU A 257 -24.33 1.88 20.70
N ILE A 258 -24.10 2.11 21.98
CA ILE A 258 -24.59 1.23 23.05
C ILE A 258 -26.11 1.19 23.12
N ASP A 259 -26.78 2.32 22.90
CA ASP A 259 -28.25 2.38 22.86
C ASP A 259 -28.90 1.58 21.72
N LYS A 260 -28.11 1.18 20.73
CA LYS A 260 -28.55 0.44 19.54
C LYS A 260 -28.25 -1.06 19.63
N ILE A 261 -27.55 -1.49 20.67
CA ILE A 261 -27.16 -2.88 20.87
C ILE A 261 -28.20 -3.55 21.80
N PRO A 262 -28.81 -4.68 21.39
CA PRO A 262 -29.74 -5.41 22.28
C PRO A 262 -28.98 -6.02 23.46
N GLU A 263 -29.56 -5.92 24.65
CA GLU A 263 -28.99 -6.54 25.84
C GLU A 263 -29.36 -8.01 25.94
N ASN A 264 -28.39 -8.88 25.85
CA ASN A 264 -28.53 -10.31 26.11
C ASN A 264 -27.21 -10.89 26.63
N GLN A 265 -27.26 -12.12 27.15
CA GLN A 265 -26.11 -12.78 27.80
C GLN A 265 -24.95 -13.03 26.84
N GLU A 266 -25.21 -13.33 25.57
CA GLU A 266 -24.20 -13.59 24.56
C GLU A 266 -23.45 -12.30 24.22
N ILE A 267 -24.15 -11.20 24.00
CA ILE A 267 -23.57 -9.89 23.72
C ILE A 267 -22.73 -9.39 24.89
N LEU A 268 -23.26 -9.50 26.11
CA LEU A 268 -22.50 -9.12 27.30
C LEU A 268 -21.24 -9.97 27.46
N SER A 269 -21.30 -11.26 27.13
CA SER A 269 -20.12 -12.13 27.14
C SER A 269 -19.05 -11.68 26.16
N LEU A 270 -19.43 -11.32 24.93
CA LEU A 270 -18.50 -10.82 23.89
C LEU A 270 -17.87 -9.49 24.31
N ILE A 271 -18.67 -8.53 24.77
CA ILE A 271 -18.18 -7.23 25.26
C ILE A 271 -17.22 -7.43 26.44
N ASN A 272 -17.59 -8.29 27.40
CA ASN A 272 -16.75 -8.58 28.54
C ASN A 272 -15.45 -9.31 28.17
N ASN A 273 -15.47 -10.13 27.10
CA ASN A 273 -14.25 -10.71 26.55
C ASN A 273 -13.31 -9.62 26.02
N VAL A 274 -13.85 -8.65 25.29
CA VAL A 274 -13.07 -7.49 24.81
C VAL A 274 -12.50 -6.68 25.99
N ILE A 275 -13.31 -6.36 26.99
CA ILE A 275 -12.87 -5.60 28.16
C ILE A 275 -11.73 -6.35 28.90
N LYS A 276 -11.89 -7.64 29.15
CA LYS A 276 -10.86 -8.48 29.78
C LYS A 276 -9.53 -8.46 29.01
N ASN A 277 -9.61 -8.57 27.69
CA ASN A 277 -8.41 -8.57 26.84
C ASN A 277 -7.76 -7.18 26.76
N LEU A 278 -8.57 -6.11 26.72
CA LEU A 278 -8.05 -4.73 26.75
C LEU A 278 -7.25 -4.45 28.01
N THR A 279 -7.71 -4.96 29.17
CA THR A 279 -7.01 -4.76 30.46
C THR A 279 -5.64 -5.44 30.52
N LEU A 280 -5.34 -6.38 29.61
CA LEU A 280 -4.02 -7.00 29.48
C LEU A 280 -3.08 -6.25 28.53
N ILE A 281 -3.59 -5.33 27.74
CA ILE A 281 -2.76 -4.53 26.83
C ILE A 281 -2.01 -3.50 27.66
N ARG A 282 -0.68 -3.63 27.71
CA ARG A 282 0.16 -2.67 28.42
C ARG A 282 0.11 -1.30 27.74
N THR A 283 -0.11 -0.26 28.53
CA THR A 283 -0.22 1.12 28.06
C THR A 283 1.02 1.66 27.35
N GLU A 284 2.20 1.11 27.62
CA GLU A 284 3.45 1.45 26.95
C GLU A 284 3.39 1.21 25.45
N TYR A 285 2.53 0.29 24.99
CA TYR A 285 2.34 -0.05 23.59
C TYR A 285 1.26 0.79 22.90
N ILE A 286 0.42 1.44 23.68
CA ILE A 286 -0.74 2.19 23.18
C ILE A 286 -0.34 3.62 22.76
N THR A 287 0.84 4.09 23.14
CA THR A 287 1.33 5.45 22.86
C THR A 287 1.85 5.69 21.44
N GLN A 288 1.99 4.65 20.63
CA GLN A 288 2.55 4.74 19.29
C GLN A 288 1.45 4.50 18.25
N ASP A 289 0.78 5.55 17.79
CA ASP A 289 -0.17 5.52 16.63
C ASP A 289 -1.01 4.22 16.48
N LEU A 290 -1.46 3.71 17.62
CA LEU A 290 -2.15 2.44 17.71
C LEU A 290 -3.49 2.52 16.99
N ALA A 291 -4.24 3.60 17.18
CA ALA A 291 -5.55 3.79 16.57
C ALA A 291 -5.46 3.86 15.03
N GLY A 292 -4.45 4.54 14.48
CA GLY A 292 -4.22 4.61 13.04
C GLY A 292 -3.90 3.24 12.44
N ARG A 293 -3.03 2.48 13.09
CA ARG A 293 -2.63 1.14 12.62
C ARG A 293 -3.75 0.11 12.69
N PHE A 294 -4.62 0.21 13.71
CA PHE A 294 -5.78 -0.67 13.81
C PHE A 294 -6.82 -0.36 12.77
N PHE A 295 -7.07 0.92 12.53
CA PHE A 295 -7.98 1.33 11.48
C PHE A 295 -7.58 0.71 10.13
N HIS A 296 -6.29 0.69 9.82
CA HIS A 296 -5.77 0.04 8.64
C HIS A 296 -6.00 -1.45 8.57
N ALA A 297 -5.68 -2.15 9.66
CA ALA A 297 -5.81 -3.60 9.71
C ALA A 297 -7.27 -4.08 9.59
N LEU A 298 -8.21 -3.22 9.97
CA LEU A 298 -9.62 -3.57 10.10
C LEU A 298 -10.50 -3.05 8.97
N LEU A 299 -10.04 -2.06 8.18
CA LEU A 299 -10.81 -1.54 7.06
C LEU A 299 -10.78 -2.54 5.90
N PRO A 300 -11.93 -3.07 5.46
CA PRO A 300 -11.98 -3.91 4.28
C PRO A 300 -11.37 -3.21 3.07
N ARG A 301 -10.56 -3.91 2.28
CA ARG A 301 -9.88 -3.35 1.09
C ARG A 301 -10.86 -2.67 0.10
N GLU A 302 -12.08 -3.20 0.00
CA GLU A 302 -13.15 -2.62 -0.85
C GLU A 302 -13.59 -1.24 -0.34
N VAL A 303 -13.68 -1.04 0.97
CA VAL A 303 -14.06 0.23 1.59
C VAL A 303 -12.93 1.25 1.41
N ALA A 304 -11.70 0.86 1.66
CA ALA A 304 -10.53 1.71 1.45
C ALA A 304 -10.44 2.19 -0.01
N LYS A 305 -10.73 1.31 -0.98
CA LYS A 305 -10.77 1.64 -2.42
C LYS A 305 -11.89 2.62 -2.80
N VAL A 306 -13.07 2.45 -2.23
CA VAL A 306 -14.23 3.33 -2.52
C VAL A 306 -13.99 4.74 -2.00
N TRP A 307 -13.36 4.87 -0.83
CA TRP A 307 -13.07 6.17 -0.22
C TRP A 307 -11.75 6.78 -0.68
N ALA A 308 -11.02 6.10 -1.57
CA ALA A 308 -9.67 6.48 -2.00
C ALA A 308 -8.73 6.80 -0.81
N ALA A 309 -9.03 6.20 0.34
CA ALA A 309 -8.28 6.39 1.57
C ALA A 309 -7.01 5.52 1.50
N PHE A 310 -5.99 6.05 0.86
CA PHE A 310 -4.65 5.49 0.90
C PHE A 310 -3.99 5.97 2.18
N TYR A 311 -3.85 5.07 3.14
CA TYR A 311 -3.21 5.42 4.39
C TYR A 311 -1.70 5.29 4.28
N THR A 312 -1.00 6.13 5.00
CA THR A 312 0.46 6.12 5.05
C THR A 312 0.92 5.04 6.02
N ASN A 313 1.84 4.18 5.58
CA ASN A 313 2.51 3.28 6.51
C ASN A 313 3.21 4.10 7.62
N PRO A 314 3.08 3.73 8.90
CA PRO A 314 3.67 4.48 10.02
C PRO A 314 5.18 4.66 9.92
N ILE A 315 5.92 3.68 9.40
CA ILE A 315 7.37 3.79 9.19
C ILE A 315 7.67 4.85 8.12
N ALA A 316 6.89 4.87 7.03
CA ALA A 316 7.01 5.91 6.01
C ALA A 316 6.71 7.31 6.57
N ALA A 317 5.71 7.42 7.46
CA ALA A 317 5.38 8.66 8.14
C ALA A 317 6.53 9.17 9.04
N GLU A 318 7.19 8.26 9.78
CA GLU A 318 8.36 8.61 10.60
C GLU A 318 9.54 9.07 9.73
N ILE A 319 9.85 8.36 8.64
CA ILE A 319 10.92 8.76 7.72
C ILE A 319 10.62 10.14 7.14
N LEU A 320 9.38 10.34 6.67
CA LEU A 320 8.98 11.60 6.03
C LEU A 320 9.04 12.77 7.02
N SER A 321 8.50 12.61 8.22
CA SER A 321 8.52 13.62 9.28
C SER A 321 9.94 13.93 9.75
N SER A 322 10.78 12.91 9.90
CA SER A 322 12.16 13.08 10.38
C SER A 322 13.07 13.79 9.38
N LEU A 323 12.81 13.60 8.06
CA LEU A 323 13.56 14.31 7.00
C LEU A 323 13.01 15.71 6.69
N ALA A 324 11.77 15.99 7.06
CA ALA A 324 11.10 17.26 6.73
C ALA A 324 11.17 18.29 7.86
N ILE A 325 11.05 17.86 9.11
CA ILE A 325 10.98 18.76 10.27
C ILE A 325 12.37 18.93 10.87
N ASP A 326 12.90 20.15 10.79
CA ASP A 326 14.26 20.49 11.26
C ASP A 326 14.24 21.16 12.65
N LYS A 327 13.10 21.75 13.07
CA LYS A 327 12.96 22.46 14.34
C LYS A 327 11.69 22.08 15.07
N TRP A 328 11.77 21.98 16.39
CA TRP A 328 10.62 21.62 17.24
C TRP A 328 9.48 22.63 17.24
N ASP A 329 9.73 23.88 16.88
CA ASP A 329 8.76 24.97 16.86
C ASP A 329 8.15 25.23 15.49
N GLU A 330 8.53 24.47 14.43
CA GLU A 330 7.92 24.57 13.11
C GLU A 330 6.41 24.22 13.16
N THR A 331 5.61 24.99 12.44
CA THR A 331 4.19 24.72 12.25
C THR A 331 3.97 23.72 11.14
N VAL A 332 3.10 22.71 11.37
CA VAL A 332 2.84 21.60 10.46
C VAL A 332 1.38 21.54 10.07
N LEU A 333 1.11 21.35 8.78
CA LEU A 333 -0.24 21.15 8.23
C LEU A 333 -0.31 19.88 7.39
N ASP A 334 -1.33 19.08 7.62
CA ASP A 334 -1.75 18.02 6.69
C ASP A 334 -3.13 18.36 6.12
N PRO A 335 -3.23 18.71 4.83
CA PRO A 335 -4.50 19.06 4.19
C PRO A 335 -5.34 17.86 3.76
N ALA A 336 -4.88 16.62 3.99
CA ALA A 336 -5.58 15.36 3.72
C ALA A 336 -5.21 14.33 4.80
N CYS A 337 -5.47 14.69 6.06
CA CYS A 337 -4.83 14.06 7.22
C CYS A 337 -5.23 12.60 7.49
N GLY A 338 -6.33 12.11 6.88
CA GLY A 338 -6.76 10.73 7.06
C GLY A 338 -6.93 10.37 8.54
N SER A 339 -6.25 9.34 8.98
CA SER A 339 -6.21 8.94 10.40
C SER A 339 -5.24 9.75 11.27
N GLY A 340 -4.51 10.72 10.71
CA GLY A 340 -3.53 11.53 11.44
C GLY A 340 -2.16 10.87 11.67
N THR A 341 -1.84 9.82 10.94
CA THR A 341 -0.56 9.09 11.08
C THR A 341 0.65 10.01 10.85
N LEU A 342 0.61 10.86 9.82
CA LEU A 342 1.67 11.83 9.51
C LEU A 342 1.77 12.92 10.59
N LEU A 343 0.64 13.39 11.11
CA LEU A 343 0.61 14.40 12.18
C LEU A 343 1.11 13.81 13.50
N SER A 344 0.81 12.56 13.80
CA SER A 344 1.34 11.85 14.97
C SER A 344 2.85 11.64 14.88
N ALA A 345 3.38 11.29 13.70
CA ALA A 345 4.81 11.22 13.45
C ALA A 345 5.48 12.60 13.57
N SER A 346 4.83 13.64 13.06
CA SER A 346 5.29 15.03 13.20
C SER A 346 5.35 15.49 14.67
N TYR A 347 4.36 15.10 15.47
CA TYR A 347 4.33 15.36 16.91
C TYR A 347 5.55 14.71 17.60
N ARG A 348 5.82 13.44 17.32
CA ARG A 348 6.96 12.71 17.91
C ARG A 348 8.29 13.33 17.48
N ARG A 349 8.45 13.68 16.20
CA ARG A 349 9.66 14.32 15.69
C ARG A 349 9.93 15.67 16.34
N LYS A 350 8.89 16.51 16.51
CA LYS A 350 9.01 17.78 17.23
C LYS A 350 9.45 17.59 18.68
N LEU A 351 8.93 16.56 19.34
CA LEU A 351 9.30 16.22 20.72
C LEU A 351 10.77 15.80 20.81
N GLU A 352 11.22 14.93 19.89
CA GLU A 352 12.63 14.51 19.79
C GLU A 352 13.57 15.70 19.59
N LEU A 353 13.26 16.58 18.65
CA LEU A 353 14.05 17.77 18.37
C LEU A 353 14.14 18.73 19.59
N TYR A 354 13.07 18.81 20.37
CA TYR A 354 13.10 19.57 21.59
C TYR A 354 14.04 18.92 22.62
N GLU A 355 13.96 17.61 22.82
CA GLU A 355 14.84 16.86 23.73
C GLU A 355 16.31 16.90 23.30
N GLU A 356 16.59 16.82 21.99
CA GLU A 356 17.95 16.97 21.44
C GLU A 356 18.55 18.35 21.77
N GLN A 357 17.72 19.42 21.76
CA GLN A 357 18.19 20.79 21.97
C GLN A 357 18.21 21.20 23.43
N ARG A 358 17.29 20.69 24.25
CA ARG A 358 17.03 21.19 25.62
C ARG A 358 17.27 20.14 26.71
N GLY A 359 17.55 18.88 26.34
CA GLY A 359 17.69 17.77 27.26
C GLY A 359 16.35 17.07 27.54
N ARG A 360 16.39 16.06 28.41
CA ARG A 360 15.18 15.28 28.77
C ARG A 360 14.09 16.16 29.38
N LEU A 361 12.89 16.00 28.84
CA LEU A 361 11.70 16.68 29.32
C LEU A 361 11.32 16.29 30.75
N ASN A 362 11.04 17.28 31.57
CA ASN A 362 10.27 17.06 32.77
C ASN A 362 8.76 17.02 32.44
N GLU A 363 7.94 16.58 33.38
CA GLU A 363 6.52 16.35 33.15
C GLU A 363 5.75 17.65 32.82
N GLU A 364 6.10 18.75 33.49
CA GLU A 364 5.48 20.07 33.23
C GLU A 364 5.82 20.65 31.85
N GLU A 365 7.07 20.52 31.41
CA GLU A 365 7.48 20.95 30.08
C GLU A 365 6.78 20.15 29.00
N ALA A 366 6.70 18.83 29.17
CA ALA A 366 6.02 17.94 28.26
C ALA A 366 4.52 18.26 28.11
N LYS A 367 3.85 18.63 29.22
CA LYS A 367 2.45 19.11 29.21
C LYS A 367 2.30 20.41 28.42
N LYS A 368 3.17 21.38 28.67
CA LYS A 368 3.16 22.67 27.95
C LYS A 368 3.41 22.48 26.45
N LEU A 369 4.34 21.60 26.08
CA LEU A 369 4.60 21.28 24.69
C LEU A 369 3.42 20.58 24.02
N HIS A 370 2.78 19.64 24.70
CA HIS A 370 1.59 18.97 24.19
C HIS A 370 0.51 19.97 23.80
N LYS A 371 0.15 20.87 24.73
CA LYS A 371 -0.80 21.97 24.44
C LYS A 371 -0.34 22.84 23.28
N LYS A 372 0.91 23.28 23.29
CA LYS A 372 1.48 24.09 22.21
C LYS A 372 1.35 23.40 20.86
N PHE A 373 1.69 22.10 20.79
CA PHE A 373 1.64 21.34 19.53
C PHE A 373 0.21 21.20 19.02
N LEU A 374 -0.75 20.85 19.86
CA LEU A 374 -2.13 20.63 19.44
C LEU A 374 -2.92 21.91 19.21
N GLU A 375 -2.69 22.95 20.01
CA GLU A 375 -3.43 24.21 19.96
C GLU A 375 -2.86 25.20 18.93
N ASN A 376 -1.56 25.08 18.56
CA ASN A 376 -0.91 26.09 17.74
C ASN A 376 -0.17 25.51 16.52
N ASP A 377 0.57 24.42 16.69
CA ASP A 377 1.60 24.04 15.72
C ASP A 377 1.13 22.98 14.71
N ILE A 378 0.28 22.02 15.12
CA ILE A 378 -0.12 20.87 14.30
C ILE A 378 -1.57 21.07 13.85
N THR A 379 -1.79 21.06 12.54
CA THR A 379 -3.12 21.23 11.95
C THR A 379 -3.44 20.09 10.99
N GLY A 380 -4.64 19.52 11.10
CA GLY A 380 -5.16 18.50 10.18
C GLY A 380 -6.46 18.94 9.51
N ILE A 381 -6.61 18.66 8.23
CA ILE A 381 -7.86 18.87 7.50
C ILE A 381 -8.16 17.61 6.70
N ASP A 382 -9.40 17.14 6.75
CA ASP A 382 -9.85 16.05 5.88
C ASP A 382 -11.29 16.31 5.44
N ILE A 383 -11.64 15.86 4.23
CA ILE A 383 -13.01 15.99 3.73
C ILE A 383 -13.96 15.05 4.48
N MET A 384 -13.44 13.96 5.04
CA MET A 384 -14.22 12.93 5.70
C MET A 384 -14.29 13.19 7.20
N PRO A 385 -15.48 13.41 7.78
CA PRO A 385 -15.64 13.61 9.22
C PRO A 385 -15.07 12.48 10.07
N PHE A 386 -15.17 11.25 9.57
CA PHE A 386 -14.60 10.08 10.23
C PHE A 386 -13.07 10.14 10.32
N ALA A 387 -12.41 10.54 9.24
CA ALA A 387 -10.95 10.73 9.24
C ALA A 387 -10.52 11.82 10.21
N ALA A 388 -11.22 12.96 10.21
CA ALA A 388 -11.00 14.04 11.19
C ALA A 388 -11.19 13.55 12.64
N HIS A 389 -12.19 12.70 12.89
CA HIS A 389 -12.42 12.08 14.20
C HIS A 389 -11.22 11.21 14.64
N LEU A 390 -10.72 10.35 13.75
CA LEU A 390 -9.54 9.52 14.04
C LEU A 390 -8.30 10.37 14.29
N THR A 391 -8.07 11.39 13.48
CA THR A 391 -6.96 12.32 13.67
C THR A 391 -7.02 13.00 15.02
N THR A 392 -8.21 13.43 15.45
CA THR A 392 -8.42 14.04 16.77
C THR A 392 -8.05 13.06 17.88
N ILE A 393 -8.53 11.80 17.80
CA ILE A 393 -8.19 10.76 18.79
C ILE A 393 -6.68 10.52 18.81
N ASN A 394 -6.05 10.32 17.65
CA ASN A 394 -4.62 10.00 17.56
C ASN A 394 -3.74 11.12 18.14
N LEU A 395 -4.10 12.38 17.90
CA LEU A 395 -3.37 13.51 18.48
C LEU A 395 -3.62 13.64 19.98
N ALA A 396 -4.85 13.51 20.45
CA ALA A 396 -5.18 13.55 21.88
C ALA A 396 -4.48 12.44 22.67
N THR A 397 -4.36 11.23 22.08
CA THR A 397 -3.73 10.09 22.74
C THR A 397 -2.21 10.16 22.82
N GLN A 398 -1.55 11.11 22.15
CA GLN A 398 -0.10 11.31 22.31
C GLN A 398 0.26 11.65 23.77
N ARG A 399 -0.63 12.36 24.51
CA ARG A 399 -0.48 12.61 25.94
C ARG A 399 -1.84 12.83 26.61
N LEU A 400 -2.39 11.78 27.16
CA LEU A 400 -3.73 11.78 27.75
C LEU A 400 -3.83 12.51 29.11
N GLU A 401 -2.69 12.68 29.79
CA GLU A 401 -2.62 13.35 31.10
C GLU A 401 -2.92 14.86 31.00
N GLU A 402 -2.92 15.40 29.78
CA GLU A 402 -3.12 16.83 29.53
C GLU A 402 -4.22 17.03 28.50
N PRO A 403 -5.49 16.96 28.91
CA PRO A 403 -6.60 17.21 27.99
C PRO A 403 -6.54 18.64 27.42
N THR A 404 -6.78 18.76 26.13
CA THR A 404 -6.99 20.05 25.47
C THR A 404 -8.25 19.99 24.62
N ASN A 405 -9.08 21.05 24.75
CA ASN A 405 -10.30 21.23 23.98
C ASN A 405 -10.06 21.83 22.58
N ILE A 406 -8.82 22.26 22.32
CA ILE A 406 -8.47 22.98 21.09
C ILE A 406 -7.50 22.12 20.30
N ILE A 407 -8.03 21.10 19.62
CA ILE A 407 -7.26 20.34 18.62
C ILE A 407 -7.56 20.94 17.25
N ARG A 408 -6.53 21.34 16.53
CA ARG A 408 -6.63 22.00 15.21
C ARG A 408 -6.91 20.98 14.10
N VAL A 409 -8.04 20.31 14.18
CA VAL A 409 -8.52 19.38 13.16
C VAL A 409 -9.85 19.87 12.62
N ALA A 410 -10.00 19.89 11.29
CA ALA A 410 -11.23 20.32 10.62
C ALA A 410 -11.72 19.28 9.62
N SER A 411 -13.04 19.17 9.46
CA SER A 411 -13.67 18.37 8.41
C SER A 411 -14.20 19.29 7.32
N MET A 412 -13.48 19.34 6.19
CA MET A 412 -13.85 20.14 5.01
C MET A 412 -13.03 19.74 3.79
N ASP A 413 -13.51 20.05 2.59
CA ASP A 413 -12.68 19.94 1.38
C ASP A 413 -11.58 21.01 1.40
N SER A 414 -10.33 20.59 1.59
CA SER A 414 -9.16 21.49 1.63
C SER A 414 -9.00 22.29 0.35
N LEU A 415 -9.42 21.76 -0.81
CA LEU A 415 -9.32 22.49 -2.08
C LEU A 415 -10.25 23.71 -2.12
N GLU A 416 -11.28 23.82 -1.26
CA GLU A 416 -12.11 25.02 -1.12
C GLU A 416 -11.36 26.20 -0.48
N LEU A 417 -10.20 25.95 0.11
CA LEU A 417 -9.34 27.00 0.67
C LEU A 417 -8.66 27.85 -0.41
N GLU A 418 -8.57 27.39 -1.70
CA GLU A 418 -7.90 28.14 -2.77
C GLU A 418 -8.28 29.60 -2.81
N GLY A 419 -9.57 29.91 -2.84
CA GLY A 419 -10.06 31.27 -2.91
C GLY A 419 -9.67 32.12 -1.68
N LYS A 420 -9.63 31.52 -0.51
CA LYS A 420 -9.32 32.20 0.76
C LYS A 420 -7.83 32.46 0.94
N VAL A 421 -6.97 31.49 0.55
CA VAL A 421 -5.50 31.63 0.68
C VAL A 421 -4.89 32.64 -0.26
N LEU A 422 -5.56 33.00 -1.33
CA LEU A 422 -5.12 34.03 -2.28
C LEU A 422 -5.41 35.46 -1.79
N LEU A 423 -6.25 35.64 -0.77
CA LEU A 423 -6.54 36.93 -0.18
C LEU A 423 -5.35 37.41 0.68
N GLN A 424 -5.12 38.73 0.72
CA GLN A 424 -4.11 39.31 1.62
C GLN A 424 -4.36 38.94 3.09
N GLU A 425 -5.60 38.67 3.43
CA GLU A 425 -6.04 38.25 4.76
C GLU A 425 -5.42 36.94 5.22
N PHE A 426 -4.97 36.03 4.28
CA PHE A 426 -4.32 34.77 4.67
C PHE A 426 -3.09 34.98 5.56
N LYS A 427 -2.35 36.09 5.39
CA LYS A 427 -1.23 36.41 6.29
C LYS A 427 -1.69 36.62 7.74
N ASN A 428 -2.90 37.13 7.93
CA ASN A 428 -3.52 37.34 9.24
C ASN A 428 -4.21 36.09 9.79
N GLY A 429 -4.46 35.11 8.94
CA GLY A 429 -5.10 33.82 9.22
C GLY A 429 -6.56 33.74 8.78
N ILE A 430 -6.94 32.60 8.26
CA ILE A 430 -8.31 32.25 7.91
C ILE A 430 -8.93 31.50 9.09
N LEU A 431 -10.09 31.97 9.56
CA LEU A 431 -10.82 31.24 10.62
C LEU A 431 -11.35 29.92 10.06
N ILE A 432 -10.97 28.82 10.70
CA ILE A 432 -11.42 27.46 10.42
C ILE A 432 -12.21 26.95 11.63
N GLU A 433 -13.33 26.29 11.37
CA GLU A 433 -14.11 25.62 12.40
C GLU A 433 -13.50 24.26 12.73
N PRO A 434 -13.25 23.96 14.02
CA PRO A 434 -12.72 22.66 14.39
C PRO A 434 -13.79 21.57 14.22
N PHE A 435 -13.33 20.35 13.97
CA PHE A 435 -14.19 19.17 13.97
C PHE A 435 -14.71 18.88 15.38
N THR A 436 -16.02 18.85 15.53
CA THR A 436 -16.70 18.75 16.83
C THR A 436 -17.25 17.36 17.12
N GLY A 437 -17.12 16.42 16.18
CA GLY A 437 -17.71 15.09 16.31
C GLY A 437 -19.24 15.02 16.11
N ILE A 438 -19.91 16.16 15.96
CA ILE A 438 -21.37 16.23 15.80
C ILE A 438 -21.72 16.98 14.52
N ILE A 439 -22.24 16.26 13.54
CA ILE A 439 -22.85 16.85 12.34
C ILE A 439 -24.36 16.87 12.57
N GLN A 440 -24.92 18.06 12.79
CA GLN A 440 -26.37 18.25 13.03
C GLN A 440 -27.18 18.45 11.74
N THR A 441 -26.61 18.25 10.57
CA THR A 441 -27.29 18.55 9.29
C THR A 441 -27.93 17.29 8.71
N THR A 442 -29.22 17.33 8.46
CA THR A 442 -29.92 16.28 7.67
C THR A 442 -29.60 16.45 6.18
N LEU A 443 -29.55 15.35 5.41
CA LEU A 443 -29.32 15.36 3.96
C LEU A 443 -30.31 16.31 3.23
N ASN A 444 -31.56 16.42 3.72
CA ASN A 444 -32.55 17.35 3.20
C ASN A 444 -32.20 18.81 3.43
N GLU A 445 -31.52 19.15 4.53
CA GLU A 445 -31.08 20.53 4.82
C GLU A 445 -29.86 20.91 3.95
N LEU A 446 -28.95 19.96 3.66
CA LEU A 446 -27.84 20.16 2.74
C LEU A 446 -28.32 20.39 1.30
N ILE A 447 -29.33 19.65 0.86
CA ILE A 447 -29.95 19.82 -0.47
C ILE A 447 -30.65 21.19 -0.54
N GLN A 448 -31.37 21.58 0.50
CA GLN A 448 -32.01 22.92 0.57
C GLN A 448 -31.00 24.05 0.67
N ASP A 449 -29.88 23.88 1.39
CA ASP A 449 -28.84 24.88 1.52
C ASP A 449 -28.05 25.10 0.22
N ASN A 450 -27.92 24.09 -0.60
CA ASN A 450 -27.31 24.23 -1.94
C ASN A 450 -28.18 25.06 -2.92
N LEU A 451 -29.46 25.24 -2.63
CA LEU A 451 -30.39 26.05 -3.41
C LEU A 451 -30.49 27.50 -2.92
N LEU A 452 -29.85 27.88 -1.81
CA LEU A 452 -29.92 29.24 -1.26
C LEU A 452 -28.82 30.16 -1.86
N PRO A 453 -29.10 31.49 -1.95
CA PRO A 453 -28.08 32.48 -2.31
C PRO A 453 -26.90 32.50 -1.31
N GLU A 454 -25.67 32.78 -1.79
CA GLU A 454 -24.44 32.68 -1.01
C GLU A 454 -24.48 33.48 0.31
N LYS A 455 -25.09 34.66 0.32
CA LYS A 455 -25.25 35.46 1.55
C LYS A 455 -26.17 34.83 2.62
N GLU A 456 -27.13 34.02 2.21
CA GLU A 456 -27.98 33.26 3.14
C GLU A 456 -27.32 31.97 3.62
N LYS A 457 -26.45 31.35 2.78
CA LYS A 457 -25.57 30.26 3.19
C LYS A 457 -24.62 30.66 4.31
N GLU A 458 -23.97 31.84 4.16
CA GLU A 458 -23.08 32.41 5.17
C GLU A 458 -23.79 32.71 6.50
N LYS A 459 -25.02 33.26 6.43
CA LYS A 459 -25.83 33.52 7.64
C LYS A 459 -26.29 32.24 8.35
N LYS A 460 -26.62 31.17 7.60
CA LYS A 460 -26.99 29.88 8.17
C LYS A 460 -25.77 29.15 8.73
N LEU A 461 -24.64 29.18 8.04
CA LEU A 461 -23.36 28.66 8.54
C LEU A 461 -22.94 29.37 9.84
N ALA A 462 -23.02 30.70 9.90
CA ALA A 462 -22.73 31.45 11.11
C ALA A 462 -23.71 31.15 12.28
N LYS A 463 -24.96 30.78 11.99
CA LYS A 463 -25.92 30.33 13.00
C LYS A 463 -25.68 28.86 13.47
N ARG A 464 -25.15 27.99 12.60
CA ARG A 464 -24.83 26.61 12.91
C ARG A 464 -23.52 26.46 13.72
N ALA A 465 -22.61 27.43 13.60
CA ALA A 465 -21.35 27.48 14.37
C ALA A 465 -21.53 27.67 15.89
N LYS A 466 -22.75 27.70 16.41
CA LYS A 466 -23.06 27.84 17.84
C LYS A 466 -23.34 26.52 18.52
N ILE A 467 -22.49 25.50 18.35
CA ILE A 467 -22.58 24.27 19.12
C ILE A 467 -21.54 24.30 20.21
N PRO A 468 -21.93 24.17 21.48
CA PRO A 468 -21.02 24.26 22.60
C PRO A 468 -20.14 23.01 22.76
N LEU A 469 -18.85 23.19 22.86
CA LEU A 469 -17.84 22.14 23.06
C LEU A 469 -17.07 22.21 24.37
N SER A 470 -17.25 23.25 25.12
CA SER A 470 -16.71 23.39 26.45
C SER A 470 -17.84 23.54 27.48
N PRO A 471 -17.56 23.40 28.78
CA PRO A 471 -18.50 23.78 29.82
C PRO A 471 -19.09 25.18 29.65
N ASP A 472 -18.35 26.04 28.93
CA ASP A 472 -18.73 27.43 28.64
C ASP A 472 -19.46 27.61 27.30
N GLY A 473 -19.66 26.54 26.54
CA GLY A 473 -20.60 26.51 25.39
C GLY A 473 -20.11 27.12 24.09
N ILE A 474 -18.84 27.47 23.90
CA ILE A 474 -18.35 28.15 22.69
C ILE A 474 -17.19 27.40 22.03
N SER A 475 -17.43 26.85 20.86
CA SER A 475 -16.32 26.37 20.01
C SER A 475 -15.57 27.58 19.46
N LYS A 476 -14.34 27.77 19.90
CA LYS A 476 -13.47 28.78 19.29
C LYS A 476 -12.81 28.18 18.07
N GLY A 477 -13.14 28.67 16.86
CA GLY A 477 -12.42 28.38 15.65
C GLY A 477 -10.92 28.66 15.80
N PHE A 478 -10.10 28.03 14.97
CA PHE A 478 -8.68 28.33 14.94
C PHE A 478 -8.30 29.07 13.66
N TYR A 479 -7.27 29.90 13.74
CA TYR A 479 -6.77 30.63 12.58
C TYR A 479 -5.71 29.82 11.85
N LEU A 480 -5.97 29.52 10.57
CA LEU A 480 -5.01 28.87 9.67
C LEU A 480 -4.17 29.98 9.02
N LYS A 481 -2.87 29.93 9.23
CA LYS A 481 -1.86 30.83 8.66
C LYS A 481 -0.91 30.05 7.76
N PRO A 482 -0.08 30.73 6.92
CA PRO A 482 1.01 30.04 6.23
C PRO A 482 1.89 29.25 7.22
N VAL A 483 2.21 28.00 6.86
CA VAL A 483 2.93 27.06 7.73
C VAL A 483 4.38 26.85 7.28
N ASP A 484 5.20 26.29 8.17
CA ASP A 484 6.59 25.97 7.89
C ASP A 484 6.73 24.66 7.12
N VAL A 485 5.89 23.67 7.46
CA VAL A 485 5.91 22.33 6.84
C VAL A 485 4.49 21.93 6.45
N ILE A 486 4.31 21.47 5.22
CA ILE A 486 3.12 20.74 4.80
C ILE A 486 3.54 19.30 4.59
N ILE A 487 2.92 18.41 5.37
CA ILE A 487 3.15 16.97 5.30
C ILE A 487 1.86 16.30 4.89
N MET A 488 1.88 15.42 3.88
CA MET A 488 0.64 14.83 3.36
C MET A 488 0.86 13.52 2.60
N ASN A 489 -0.17 12.68 2.63
CA ASN A 489 -0.39 11.63 1.66
C ASN A 489 -1.70 11.95 0.93
N PRO A 490 -1.67 12.74 -0.15
CA PRO A 490 -2.87 13.23 -0.82
C PRO A 490 -3.59 12.10 -1.56
N PRO A 491 -4.93 12.21 -1.77
CA PRO A 491 -5.69 11.17 -2.44
C PRO A 491 -5.23 10.96 -3.90
N PHE A 492 -4.90 9.71 -4.28
CA PHE A 492 -4.47 9.33 -5.64
C PHE A 492 -5.63 9.09 -6.60
N SER A 493 -6.85 9.41 -6.19
CA SER A 493 -8.07 9.15 -6.96
C SER A 493 -7.91 9.51 -8.43
N ASP A 494 -8.28 8.54 -9.26
CA ASP A 494 -8.34 8.74 -10.71
C ASP A 494 -9.41 9.77 -11.04
N ARG A 495 -8.99 10.82 -11.72
CA ARG A 495 -9.86 11.93 -12.09
C ARG A 495 -11.11 11.47 -12.85
N GLU A 496 -11.00 10.47 -13.71
CA GLU A 496 -12.11 9.97 -14.52
C GLU A 496 -13.20 9.28 -13.69
N LYS A 497 -12.85 8.85 -12.47
CA LYS A 497 -13.78 8.21 -11.53
C LYS A 497 -14.48 9.18 -10.59
N LEU A 498 -14.07 10.46 -10.58
CA LEU A 498 -14.68 11.48 -9.73
C LEU A 498 -16.09 11.86 -10.20
N PRO A 499 -17.01 12.24 -9.29
CA PRO A 499 -18.34 12.75 -9.65
C PRO A 499 -18.26 13.93 -10.61
N LYS A 500 -19.13 13.96 -11.62
CA LYS A 500 -19.09 14.98 -12.69
C LYS A 500 -19.17 16.43 -12.17
N ASP A 501 -19.94 16.65 -11.11
CA ASP A 501 -20.08 17.99 -10.53
C ASP A 501 -18.85 18.40 -9.73
N TYR A 502 -18.20 17.46 -9.03
CA TYR A 502 -16.91 17.70 -8.40
C TYR A 502 -15.85 18.05 -9.43
N LEU A 503 -15.79 17.32 -10.56
CA LEU A 503 -14.90 17.63 -11.68
C LEU A 503 -15.12 19.02 -12.26
N LYS A 504 -16.38 19.47 -12.40
CA LYS A 504 -16.70 20.82 -12.86
C LYS A 504 -16.14 21.88 -11.90
N ASN A 505 -16.29 21.65 -10.60
CA ASN A 505 -15.76 22.54 -9.57
C ASN A 505 -14.24 22.56 -9.55
N LEU A 506 -13.61 21.39 -9.66
CA LEU A 506 -12.16 21.25 -9.74
C LEU A 506 -11.59 22.01 -10.94
N ASN A 507 -12.26 21.98 -12.11
CA ASN A 507 -11.86 22.70 -13.31
C ASN A 507 -11.98 24.23 -13.16
N LYS A 508 -12.82 24.74 -12.24
CA LYS A 508 -12.95 26.18 -11.95
C LYS A 508 -11.79 26.72 -11.10
N LYS A 509 -11.01 25.84 -10.45
CA LYS A 509 -9.87 26.22 -9.60
C LYS A 509 -8.66 26.61 -10.46
N LYS A 510 -8.73 27.83 -11.02
CA LYS A 510 -7.78 28.32 -12.04
C LYS A 510 -6.36 28.48 -11.51
N ASN A 511 -6.19 28.87 -10.25
CA ASN A 511 -4.86 29.11 -9.70
C ASN A 511 -4.13 27.79 -9.41
N LEU A 512 -4.81 26.78 -8.87
CA LEU A 512 -4.25 25.43 -8.75
C LEU A 512 -3.93 24.86 -10.13
N GLY A 513 -4.83 25.00 -11.11
CA GLY A 513 -4.61 24.56 -12.48
C GLY A 513 -3.47 25.26 -13.23
N LYS A 514 -3.08 26.48 -12.81
CA LYS A 514 -1.85 27.14 -13.32
C LYS A 514 -0.59 26.40 -12.87
N ILE A 515 -0.57 25.86 -11.67
CA ILE A 515 0.56 25.13 -11.07
C ILE A 515 0.59 23.68 -11.55
N CYS A 516 -0.52 22.94 -11.39
CA CYS A 516 -0.55 21.49 -11.61
C CYS A 516 -1.07 21.06 -13.00
N GLY A 517 -1.77 21.93 -13.72
CA GLY A 517 -2.49 21.55 -14.94
C GLY A 517 -3.86 20.94 -14.66
N HIS A 518 -4.66 20.75 -15.74
CA HIS A 518 -6.05 20.28 -15.58
C HIS A 518 -6.23 18.78 -15.87
N LYS A 519 -5.19 18.06 -16.25
CA LYS A 519 -5.25 16.61 -16.58
C LYS A 519 -4.67 15.70 -15.50
N ILE A 520 -4.16 16.26 -14.43
CA ILE A 520 -3.57 15.53 -13.31
C ILE A 520 -4.65 15.00 -12.37
N ASN A 521 -4.38 13.91 -11.68
CA ASN A 521 -5.21 13.35 -10.61
C ASN A 521 -5.20 14.26 -9.36
N LEU A 522 -6.07 13.99 -8.39
CA LEU A 522 -6.27 14.86 -7.22
C LEU A 522 -4.98 15.23 -6.49
N TRP A 523 -4.04 14.32 -6.32
CA TRP A 523 -2.78 14.58 -5.62
C TRP A 523 -2.02 15.81 -6.14
N GLY A 524 -2.09 16.08 -7.45
CA GLY A 524 -1.45 17.26 -8.03
C GLY A 524 -2.10 18.57 -7.61
N TYR A 525 -3.41 18.58 -7.41
CA TYR A 525 -4.14 19.76 -6.88
C TYR A 525 -3.79 20.02 -5.42
N PHE A 526 -3.57 18.96 -4.61
CA PHE A 526 -3.11 19.10 -3.23
C PHE A 526 -1.68 19.64 -3.15
N LEU A 527 -0.77 19.21 -4.04
CA LEU A 527 0.57 19.81 -4.12
C LEU A 527 0.50 21.30 -4.51
N ALA A 528 -0.38 21.67 -5.44
CA ALA A 528 -0.58 23.05 -5.83
C ALA A 528 -1.20 23.89 -4.70
N LEU A 529 -2.13 23.33 -3.92
CA LEU A 529 -2.66 23.98 -2.73
C LEU A 529 -1.59 24.16 -1.66
N ALA A 530 -0.75 23.15 -1.45
CA ALA A 530 0.37 23.21 -0.51
C ALA A 530 1.32 24.36 -0.83
N ASP A 531 1.63 24.59 -2.11
CA ASP A 531 2.42 25.76 -2.51
C ASP A 531 1.82 27.05 -2.02
N LEU A 532 0.51 27.25 -2.17
CA LEU A 532 -0.18 28.48 -1.76
C LEU A 532 -0.19 28.70 -0.25
N MET A 533 -0.13 27.61 0.54
CA MET A 533 -0.26 27.66 2.01
C MET A 533 1.09 27.64 2.74
N LEU A 534 2.18 27.48 2.03
CA LEU A 534 3.51 27.35 2.60
C LEU A 534 4.22 28.69 2.71
N LYS A 535 4.90 28.92 3.83
CA LYS A 535 5.82 30.06 3.98
C LYS A 535 6.97 30.01 2.97
N PRO A 536 7.62 31.13 2.63
CA PRO A 536 8.92 31.10 1.93
C PRO A 536 9.94 30.30 2.74
N ASN A 537 10.73 29.47 2.08
CA ASN A 537 11.67 28.49 2.66
C ASN A 537 10.99 27.40 3.51
N GLY A 538 9.67 27.33 3.51
CA GLY A 538 8.95 26.19 4.09
C GLY A 538 9.08 24.92 3.24
N LYS A 539 8.70 23.78 3.78
CA LYS A 539 8.90 22.47 3.14
C LYS A 539 7.60 21.76 2.86
N ILE A 540 7.52 21.15 1.68
CA ILE A 540 6.51 20.14 1.34
C ILE A 540 7.16 18.78 1.54
N ALA A 541 6.51 17.93 2.32
CA ALA A 541 6.84 16.54 2.52
C ALA A 541 5.63 15.69 2.12
N ALA A 542 5.71 14.97 1.01
CA ALA A 542 4.55 14.31 0.46
C ALA A 542 4.86 12.88 -0.01
N VAL A 543 3.89 12.00 0.22
CA VAL A 543 3.83 10.72 -0.49
C VAL A 543 3.21 11.02 -1.85
N VAL A 544 3.93 10.74 -2.93
CA VAL A 544 3.46 11.04 -4.29
C VAL A 544 3.71 9.87 -5.23
N PRO A 545 2.85 9.65 -6.24
CA PRO A 545 3.10 8.64 -7.24
C PRO A 545 4.43 8.91 -7.97
N ILE A 546 5.21 7.85 -8.22
CA ILE A 546 6.51 7.96 -8.89
C ILE A 546 6.41 8.59 -10.29
N ASN A 547 5.21 8.59 -10.89
CA ASN A 547 4.97 9.23 -12.18
C ASN A 547 5.11 10.76 -12.16
N ILE A 548 5.31 11.40 -10.99
CA ILE A 548 5.76 12.79 -10.91
C ILE A 548 7.06 13.00 -11.68
N ALA A 549 7.91 11.97 -11.75
CA ALA A 549 9.18 12.02 -12.48
C ALA A 549 9.03 11.99 -14.01
N ARG A 550 7.85 11.65 -14.55
CA ARG A 550 7.63 11.52 -16.01
C ARG A 550 6.15 11.67 -16.40
N GLY A 551 5.86 11.64 -17.69
CA GLY A 551 4.51 11.64 -18.25
C GLY A 551 3.94 13.05 -18.50
N LYS A 552 2.99 13.13 -19.46
CA LYS A 552 2.38 14.39 -19.91
C LYS A 552 1.41 14.98 -18.87
N ALA A 553 0.66 14.13 -18.17
CA ALA A 553 -0.32 14.61 -17.19
C ALA A 553 0.35 15.35 -16.02
N THR A 554 1.56 14.93 -15.65
CA THR A 554 2.35 15.48 -14.52
C THR A 554 3.39 16.53 -14.96
N GLU A 555 3.54 16.79 -16.25
CA GLU A 555 4.60 17.66 -16.79
C GLU A 555 4.61 19.03 -16.15
N LYS A 556 3.43 19.63 -15.98
CA LYS A 556 3.30 20.99 -15.49
C LYS A 556 3.71 21.12 -14.02
N ILE A 557 3.20 20.23 -13.15
CA ILE A 557 3.56 20.22 -11.73
C ILE A 557 5.03 19.87 -11.53
N ARG A 558 5.55 18.92 -12.32
CA ARG A 558 6.97 18.53 -12.30
C ARG A 558 7.88 19.71 -12.62
N LYS A 559 7.64 20.41 -13.74
CA LYS A 559 8.42 21.60 -14.12
C LYS A 559 8.32 22.70 -13.08
N TYR A 560 7.10 22.97 -12.57
CA TYR A 560 6.89 23.97 -11.53
C TYR A 560 7.74 23.67 -10.28
N PHE A 561 7.72 22.41 -9.79
CA PHE A 561 8.49 22.02 -8.62
C PHE A 561 9.99 22.10 -8.87
N LEU A 562 10.49 21.61 -10.01
CA LEU A 562 11.91 21.69 -10.33
C LEU A 562 12.43 23.12 -10.48
N GLU A 563 11.60 24.07 -10.91
CA GLU A 563 11.97 25.47 -11.13
C GLU A 563 11.82 26.35 -9.86
N ASN A 564 10.92 25.98 -8.93
CA ASN A 564 10.58 26.80 -7.78
C ASN A 564 10.92 26.15 -6.42
N TYR A 565 11.36 24.90 -6.41
CA TYR A 565 11.69 24.17 -5.20
C TYR A 565 13.07 23.47 -5.28
N HIS A 566 13.83 23.56 -4.21
CA HIS A 566 14.96 22.68 -4.01
C HIS A 566 14.46 21.32 -3.50
N ILE A 567 14.53 20.27 -4.33
CA ILE A 567 14.20 18.91 -3.94
C ILE A 567 15.34 18.37 -3.08
N LYS A 568 15.11 18.25 -1.76
CA LYS A 568 16.13 17.79 -0.80
C LYS A 568 16.28 16.28 -0.81
N TYR A 569 15.15 15.58 -0.71
CA TYR A 569 15.13 14.13 -0.62
C TYR A 569 14.07 13.51 -1.52
N ILE A 570 14.42 12.38 -2.12
CA ILE A 570 13.49 11.43 -2.75
C ILE A 570 13.79 10.05 -2.14
N VAL A 571 12.83 9.45 -1.44
CA VAL A 571 12.99 8.11 -0.86
C VAL A 571 12.09 7.12 -1.58
N LYS A 572 12.65 5.98 -1.93
CA LYS A 572 11.97 4.90 -2.65
C LYS A 572 12.17 3.57 -1.91
N THR A 573 11.15 2.71 -1.89
CA THR A 573 11.30 1.31 -1.47
C THR A 573 11.82 0.46 -2.62
N THR A 574 12.53 -0.62 -2.33
CA THR A 574 12.99 -1.60 -3.33
C THR A 574 12.38 -2.99 -3.14
N LYS A 575 11.80 -3.25 -1.99
CA LYS A 575 11.13 -4.52 -1.66
C LYS A 575 9.60 -4.40 -1.72
N ASP A 576 9.05 -3.32 -1.18
CA ASP A 576 7.62 -3.03 -1.27
C ASP A 576 7.30 -2.26 -2.55
N LEU A 577 6.06 -2.34 -2.99
CA LEU A 577 5.60 -1.56 -4.14
C LEU A 577 5.45 -0.08 -3.78
N ALA A 578 4.91 0.22 -2.60
CA ALA A 578 4.55 1.57 -2.19
C ALA A 578 4.72 1.78 -0.67
N PHE A 579 4.78 3.04 -0.27
CA PHE A 579 4.66 3.50 1.13
C PHE A 579 3.20 3.63 1.58
N SER A 580 2.30 3.81 0.63
CA SER A 580 0.86 3.82 0.86
C SER A 580 0.31 2.42 0.84
N GLU A 581 -0.48 2.07 1.85
CA GLU A 581 -1.12 0.76 1.90
C GLU A 581 -2.19 0.62 0.81
N SER A 582 -2.30 -0.57 0.23
CA SER A 582 -3.26 -0.87 -0.87
C SER A 582 -3.06 -0.07 -2.17
N ALA A 583 -1.92 0.60 -2.35
CA ALA A 583 -1.62 1.28 -3.60
C ALA A 583 -1.35 0.25 -4.73
N GLU A 584 -1.95 0.48 -5.88
CA GLU A 584 -1.73 -0.34 -7.09
C GLU A 584 -0.50 0.14 -7.90
N PHE A 585 0.08 1.27 -7.52
CA PHE A 585 1.19 1.92 -8.22
C PHE A 585 2.29 2.31 -7.22
N ARG A 586 3.53 2.33 -7.71
CA ARG A 586 4.65 2.79 -6.92
C ARG A 586 4.52 4.27 -6.56
N ASP A 587 4.75 4.57 -5.29
CA ASP A 587 4.90 5.91 -4.76
C ASP A 587 6.31 6.14 -4.18
N ILE A 588 6.59 7.39 -3.87
CA ILE A 588 7.87 7.85 -3.30
C ILE A 588 7.58 8.88 -2.20
N LEU A 589 8.52 9.03 -1.27
CA LEU A 589 8.53 10.14 -0.35
C LEU A 589 9.34 11.28 -0.99
N LEU A 590 8.70 12.45 -1.11
CA LEU A 590 9.27 13.66 -1.70
C LEU A 590 9.36 14.74 -0.64
N ILE A 591 10.57 15.28 -0.40
CA ILE A 591 10.77 16.43 0.47
C ILE A 591 11.41 17.55 -0.35
N ALA A 592 10.72 18.69 -0.43
CA ALA A 592 11.11 19.83 -1.24
C ALA A 592 10.94 21.15 -0.47
N GLU A 593 11.96 22.01 -0.52
CA GLU A 593 11.99 23.32 0.12
C GLU A 593 11.57 24.42 -0.87
N LYS A 594 10.62 25.29 -0.48
CA LYS A 594 10.06 26.35 -1.32
C LYS A 594 11.06 27.48 -1.51
N ARG A 595 12.02 27.27 -2.37
CA ARG A 595 12.98 28.25 -2.87
C ARG A 595 13.55 27.83 -4.22
N ILE A 596 13.97 28.78 -5.00
CA ILE A 596 14.65 28.50 -6.28
C ILE A 596 15.94 27.70 -5.99
N PRO A 597 16.17 26.59 -6.72
CA PRO A 597 17.41 25.82 -6.58
C PRO A 597 18.64 26.65 -6.95
N ARG A 598 19.74 26.44 -6.21
CA ARG A 598 21.05 27.03 -6.47
C ARG A 598 21.96 26.02 -7.17
N ASP A 599 23.04 26.47 -7.78
CA ASP A 599 23.96 25.59 -8.51
C ASP A 599 24.65 24.54 -7.62
N GLU A 600 24.89 24.90 -6.33
CA GLU A 600 25.50 24.01 -5.35
C GLU A 600 24.53 23.01 -4.70
N ASP A 601 23.24 23.14 -4.94
CA ASP A 601 22.24 22.30 -4.30
C ASP A 601 22.31 20.84 -4.79
N LEU A 602 22.24 19.92 -3.83
CA LEU A 602 22.22 18.48 -4.08
C LEU A 602 20.87 17.88 -3.70
N THR A 603 20.36 17.02 -4.55
CA THR A 603 19.23 16.15 -4.24
C THR A 603 19.71 14.78 -3.78
N THR A 604 19.30 14.35 -2.60
CA THR A 604 19.58 13.02 -2.06
C THR A 604 18.49 12.05 -2.46
N ILE A 605 18.86 10.99 -3.17
CA ILE A 605 17.94 9.91 -3.58
C ILE A 605 18.30 8.67 -2.77
N VAL A 606 17.32 8.13 -2.04
CA VAL A 606 17.50 7.01 -1.11
C VAL A 606 16.69 5.81 -1.59
N PHE A 607 17.32 4.65 -1.67
CA PHE A 607 16.71 3.36 -1.98
C PHE A 607 16.72 2.49 -0.73
N LEU A 608 15.56 2.26 -0.11
CA LEU A 608 15.42 1.36 1.04
C LEU A 608 15.54 -0.09 0.56
N LYS A 609 16.46 -0.86 1.14
CA LYS A 609 16.76 -2.26 0.77
C LYS A 609 15.96 -3.29 1.55
N LYS A 610 15.38 -2.89 2.68
CA LYS A 610 14.48 -3.72 3.51
C LYS A 610 13.02 -3.35 3.26
N SER A 611 12.12 -4.32 3.47
CA SER A 611 10.69 -4.02 3.51
C SER A 611 10.38 -3.07 4.66
N ILE A 612 9.45 -2.13 4.42
CA ILE A 612 8.96 -1.23 5.47
C ILE A 612 8.33 -1.98 6.65
N ARG A 613 7.89 -3.24 6.43
CA ARG A 613 7.37 -4.13 7.48
C ARG A 613 8.47 -4.69 8.40
N GLU A 614 9.71 -4.74 7.92
CA GLU A 614 10.88 -5.23 8.65
C GLU A 614 11.59 -4.12 9.43
N ILE A 615 11.25 -2.86 9.20
CA ILE A 615 11.82 -1.68 9.83
C ILE A 615 10.98 -1.30 11.05
N ASP A 616 11.57 -1.21 12.22
CA ASP A 616 10.94 -0.69 13.43
C ASP A 616 11.25 0.82 13.64
N PHE A 617 10.58 1.47 14.58
CA PHE A 617 10.77 2.90 14.85
C PHE A 617 12.20 3.28 15.28
N ASN A 618 12.91 2.41 16.00
CA ASN A 618 14.30 2.68 16.38
C ASN A 618 15.21 2.61 15.16
N LYS A 619 14.91 1.66 14.26
CA LYS A 619 15.64 1.51 13.01
C LYS A 619 15.43 2.71 12.07
N VAL A 620 14.26 3.33 12.09
CA VAL A 620 14.01 4.59 11.35
C VAL A 620 15.00 5.68 11.82
N LYS A 621 15.19 5.84 13.13
CA LYS A 621 16.14 6.83 13.68
C LYS A 621 17.58 6.57 13.21
N GLU A 622 17.99 5.32 13.20
CA GLU A 622 19.32 4.93 12.69
C GLU A 622 19.46 5.23 11.20
N ILE A 623 18.45 4.89 10.39
CA ILE A 623 18.41 5.14 8.94
C ILE A 623 18.48 6.64 8.68
N VAL A 624 17.59 7.43 9.26
CA VAL A 624 17.54 8.88 9.05
C VAL A 624 18.82 9.55 9.57
N GLY A 625 19.31 9.18 10.75
CA GLY A 625 20.56 9.69 11.30
C GLY A 625 21.73 9.41 10.35
N SER A 626 21.81 8.22 9.79
CA SER A 626 22.87 7.84 8.83
C SER A 626 22.76 8.62 7.51
N ILE A 627 21.51 8.86 7.00
CA ILE A 627 21.28 9.69 5.81
C ILE A 627 21.77 11.13 6.05
N LEU A 628 21.42 11.71 7.20
CA LEU A 628 21.84 13.07 7.57
C LEU A 628 23.35 13.21 7.77
N LEU A 629 24.01 12.15 8.24
CA LEU A 629 25.48 12.06 8.35
C LEU A 629 26.16 11.74 7.01
N ASN A 630 25.44 11.65 5.91
CA ASN A 630 25.95 11.34 4.57
C ASN A 630 26.63 9.96 4.44
N ILE A 631 26.12 8.95 5.14
CA ILE A 631 26.55 7.56 4.95
C ILE A 631 25.82 7.02 3.71
N TYR A 632 26.57 6.74 2.64
CA TYR A 632 25.99 6.42 1.33
C TYR A 632 25.36 5.03 1.21
N SER A 633 25.77 4.06 2.02
CA SER A 633 25.20 2.72 2.01
C SER A 633 25.31 2.04 3.36
N THR A 634 24.23 1.37 3.75
CA THR A 634 24.15 0.50 4.92
C THR A 634 23.48 -0.81 4.52
N GLU A 635 23.21 -1.70 5.47
CA GLU A 635 22.38 -2.89 5.21
C GLU A 635 20.91 -2.53 4.87
N ASP A 636 20.43 -1.35 5.30
CA ASP A 636 19.04 -0.93 5.23
C ASP A 636 18.73 -0.09 4.00
N TYR A 637 19.72 0.66 3.49
CA TYR A 637 19.53 1.54 2.33
C TYR A 637 20.82 1.77 1.54
N GLU A 638 20.62 2.29 0.34
CA GLU A 638 21.65 2.92 -0.49
C GLU A 638 21.18 4.33 -0.86
N MET A 639 22.10 5.29 -0.96
CA MET A 639 21.76 6.62 -1.45
C MET A 639 22.77 7.14 -2.44
N GLN A 640 22.32 8.08 -3.28
CA GLN A 640 23.14 8.90 -4.15
C GLN A 640 22.80 10.36 -3.96
N LYS A 641 23.79 11.23 -4.18
CA LYS A 641 23.58 12.68 -4.26
C LYS A 641 23.88 13.14 -5.67
N ILE A 642 22.91 13.81 -6.25
CA ILE A 642 23.06 14.40 -7.59
C ILE A 642 22.86 15.90 -7.51
N PRO A 643 23.55 16.72 -8.33
CA PRO A 643 23.22 18.13 -8.46
C PRO A 643 21.75 18.32 -8.81
N THR A 644 21.07 19.21 -8.11
CA THR A 644 19.64 19.49 -8.39
C THR A 644 19.45 19.99 -9.81
N SER A 645 20.44 20.68 -10.38
CA SER A 645 20.48 21.07 -11.78
C SER A 645 20.30 19.89 -12.75
N GLN A 646 20.79 18.70 -12.43
CA GLN A 646 20.58 17.52 -13.28
C GLN A 646 19.13 17.08 -13.35
N LEU A 647 18.35 17.27 -12.27
CA LEU A 647 16.89 17.06 -12.35
C LEU A 647 16.22 18.10 -13.24
N LEU A 648 16.66 19.35 -13.15
CA LEU A 648 16.14 20.46 -13.97
C LEU A 648 16.48 20.27 -15.45
N ASP A 649 17.70 19.84 -15.78
CA ASP A 649 18.10 19.50 -17.15
C ASP A 649 17.26 18.37 -17.74
N ASN A 650 16.79 17.46 -16.87
CA ASN A 650 15.92 16.33 -17.23
C ASN A 650 14.46 16.58 -16.85
N LYS A 651 14.00 17.85 -16.87
CA LYS A 651 12.65 18.24 -16.41
C LYS A 651 11.48 17.59 -17.16
N ASN A 652 11.71 17.02 -18.31
CA ASN A 652 10.69 16.25 -19.01
C ASN A 652 10.56 14.83 -18.45
N ASN A 653 11.69 14.22 -18.06
CA ASN A 653 11.75 12.88 -17.51
C ASN A 653 13.03 12.66 -16.71
N PHE A 654 12.94 12.73 -15.37
CA PHE A 654 14.08 12.42 -14.49
C PHE A 654 13.97 11.02 -13.86
N MET A 655 13.09 10.19 -14.42
CA MET A 655 12.84 8.82 -13.93
C MET A 655 14.09 7.95 -13.92
N LYS A 656 15.05 8.21 -14.80
CA LYS A 656 16.32 7.47 -14.89
C LYS A 656 17.09 7.43 -13.55
N PHE A 657 16.95 8.44 -12.69
CA PHE A 657 17.60 8.50 -11.38
C PHE A 657 16.87 7.70 -10.30
N LEU A 658 15.59 7.35 -10.54
CA LEU A 658 14.73 6.64 -9.59
C LEU A 658 14.53 5.17 -9.96
N ARG A 659 15.17 4.70 -11.03
CA ARG A 659 14.97 3.35 -11.56
C ARG A 659 15.73 2.30 -10.78
N GLY A 660 15.21 1.09 -10.89
CA GLY A 660 15.85 -0.10 -10.39
C GLY A 660 15.70 -0.30 -8.89
N THR A 661 16.39 -1.32 -8.40
CA THR A 661 16.36 -1.77 -7.01
C THR A 661 17.70 -1.54 -6.27
N SER A 662 18.70 -0.94 -6.95
CA SER A 662 19.98 -0.57 -6.38
C SER A 662 20.56 0.65 -7.09
N VAL A 663 21.12 1.56 -6.32
CA VAL A 663 21.81 2.75 -6.81
C VAL A 663 23.03 2.35 -7.64
N GLU A 664 23.84 1.43 -7.13
CA GLU A 664 25.07 0.96 -7.82
C GLU A 664 24.74 0.33 -9.18
N ARG A 665 23.72 -0.55 -9.24
CA ARG A 665 23.32 -1.19 -10.50
C ARG A 665 22.78 -0.20 -11.49
N ASN A 666 21.94 0.74 -11.04
CA ASN A 666 21.40 1.79 -11.89
C ASN A 666 22.52 2.67 -12.47
N GLU A 667 23.49 3.05 -11.66
CA GLU A 667 24.65 3.84 -12.11
C GLU A 667 25.45 3.13 -13.21
N VAL A 668 25.66 1.81 -13.09
CA VAL A 668 26.36 1.03 -14.14
C VAL A 668 25.58 1.04 -15.45
N ILE A 669 24.25 0.87 -15.40
CA ILE A 669 23.39 0.92 -16.60
C ILE A 669 23.46 2.32 -17.24
N LEU A 670 23.35 3.38 -16.44
CA LEU A 670 23.44 4.75 -16.95
C LEU A 670 24.79 5.05 -17.60
N LYS A 671 25.91 4.71 -16.95
CA LYS A 671 27.26 4.84 -17.50
C LYS A 671 27.43 4.07 -18.81
N PHE A 672 26.85 2.88 -18.90
CA PHE A 672 26.85 2.10 -20.14
C PHE A 672 26.09 2.84 -21.25
N LEU A 673 24.93 3.39 -20.98
CA LEU A 673 24.13 4.16 -21.95
C LEU A 673 24.83 5.47 -22.35
N GLU A 674 25.45 6.19 -21.43
CA GLU A 674 26.28 7.38 -21.70
C GLU A 674 27.45 7.04 -22.64
N LYS A 675 28.13 5.91 -22.38
CA LYS A 675 29.19 5.44 -23.24
C LYS A 675 28.70 5.10 -24.65
N ILE A 676 27.52 4.48 -24.76
CA ILE A 676 26.86 4.22 -26.04
C ILE A 676 26.62 5.53 -26.79
N GLU A 677 26.05 6.54 -26.14
CA GLU A 677 25.80 7.86 -26.74
C GLU A 677 27.09 8.52 -27.23
N SER A 678 28.14 8.51 -26.43
CA SER A 678 29.44 9.10 -26.78
C SER A 678 30.12 8.41 -27.96
N LYS A 679 29.94 7.09 -28.10
CA LYS A 679 30.55 6.29 -29.17
C LYS A 679 29.76 6.32 -30.47
N SER A 680 28.43 6.31 -30.38
CA SER A 680 27.54 6.18 -31.54
C SER A 680 27.53 7.39 -32.48
N LYS A 681 28.01 8.55 -32.00
CA LYS A 681 27.98 9.82 -32.78
C LYS A 681 26.58 10.10 -33.33
N SER A 682 26.42 10.22 -34.64
CA SER A 682 25.16 10.47 -35.35
C SER A 682 24.36 9.22 -35.71
N LYS A 683 24.78 8.03 -35.29
CA LYS A 683 24.14 6.77 -35.66
C LYS A 683 22.85 6.44 -34.92
N LEU A 684 22.56 7.15 -33.80
CA LEU A 684 21.34 6.97 -33.01
C LEU A 684 20.37 8.11 -33.28
N ILE A 685 19.09 7.77 -33.49
CA ILE A 685 17.98 8.71 -33.63
C ILE A 685 16.83 8.32 -32.70
N ASN A 686 16.04 9.30 -32.27
CA ASN A 686 14.79 9.06 -31.56
C ASN A 686 13.70 8.59 -32.52
N LEU A 687 12.84 7.70 -32.09
CA LEU A 687 11.65 7.31 -32.85
C LEU A 687 10.63 8.46 -32.88
N SER A 688 10.07 8.74 -34.04
CA SER A 688 9.00 9.73 -34.18
C SER A 688 7.62 9.11 -33.96
N SER A 689 6.64 9.96 -33.58
CA SER A 689 5.24 9.52 -33.43
C SER A 689 4.57 9.15 -34.75
N GLU A 690 5.09 9.64 -35.86
CA GLU A 690 4.54 9.38 -37.20
C GLU A 690 4.95 8.00 -37.73
N GLU A 691 6.06 7.46 -37.20
CA GLU A 691 6.59 6.15 -37.58
C GLU A 691 5.99 4.98 -36.78
N MET A 692 5.31 5.26 -35.69
CA MET A 692 4.85 4.26 -34.71
C MET A 692 3.35 4.34 -34.48
N LEU A 693 2.69 3.20 -34.54
CA LEU A 693 1.26 3.06 -34.25
C LEU A 693 1.07 1.95 -33.18
N GLU A 694 0.00 2.03 -32.42
CA GLU A 694 -0.47 0.91 -31.64
C GLU A 694 -1.10 -0.16 -32.54
N GLY A 695 -0.96 -1.43 -32.23
CA GLY A 695 -1.62 -2.52 -32.93
C GLY A 695 -3.15 -2.42 -32.86
N PHE A 696 -3.85 -3.46 -33.27
CA PHE A 696 -5.30 -3.48 -33.29
C PHE A 696 -5.92 -3.28 -31.90
N HIS A 697 -6.65 -2.19 -31.72
CA HIS A 697 -7.32 -1.88 -30.46
C HIS A 697 -8.61 -2.71 -30.31
N ALA A 698 -8.61 -3.64 -29.36
CA ALA A 698 -9.64 -4.64 -29.15
C ALA A 698 -10.75 -4.19 -28.15
N SER A 699 -11.01 -2.89 -28.06
CA SER A 699 -12.11 -2.35 -27.25
C SER A 699 -13.43 -2.42 -28.02
N PRO A 700 -14.55 -2.79 -27.38
CA PRO A 700 -14.65 -3.31 -26.01
C PRO A 700 -14.07 -4.72 -25.85
N ALA A 701 -13.89 -5.14 -24.58
CA ALA A 701 -13.26 -6.41 -24.25
C ALA A 701 -13.92 -7.61 -24.94
N GLY A 702 -13.11 -8.58 -25.40
CA GLY A 702 -13.55 -9.78 -26.08
C GLY A 702 -13.38 -9.78 -27.60
N LEU A 703 -13.17 -8.63 -28.24
CA LEU A 703 -12.99 -8.59 -29.70
C LEU A 703 -11.78 -9.39 -30.16
N SER A 704 -10.65 -9.30 -29.45
CA SER A 704 -9.44 -10.06 -29.80
C SER A 704 -9.61 -11.59 -29.64
N GLN A 705 -10.56 -12.05 -28.83
CA GLN A 705 -10.90 -13.46 -28.73
C GLN A 705 -11.62 -13.95 -30.00
N LEU A 706 -12.51 -13.13 -30.54
CA LEU A 706 -13.36 -13.46 -31.69
C LEU A 706 -12.59 -13.45 -33.02
N VAL A 707 -11.63 -12.55 -33.17
CA VAL A 707 -10.99 -12.29 -34.47
C VAL A 707 -9.58 -12.87 -34.62
N PHE A 708 -8.94 -13.36 -33.54
CA PHE A 708 -7.62 -13.98 -33.61
C PHE A 708 -7.69 -15.49 -33.46
N VAL A 709 -7.01 -16.20 -34.34
CA VAL A 709 -6.74 -17.63 -34.30
C VAL A 709 -5.29 -17.83 -33.84
N VAL A 710 -5.09 -18.50 -32.72
CA VAL A 710 -3.76 -18.73 -32.14
C VAL A 710 -3.16 -20.03 -32.70
N ASN A 711 -1.91 -19.94 -33.15
CA ASN A 711 -1.10 -21.07 -33.51
C ASN A 711 -0.49 -21.71 -32.25
N PRO A 712 -0.83 -22.97 -31.91
CA PRO A 712 -0.39 -23.63 -30.70
C PRO A 712 1.02 -24.23 -30.86
N ILE A 713 2.00 -23.45 -31.28
CA ILE A 713 3.41 -23.86 -31.41
C ILE A 713 4.05 -24.20 -30.07
N ASP A 714 3.44 -23.81 -28.97
CA ASP A 714 3.85 -24.10 -27.60
C ASP A 714 2.58 -24.22 -26.74
N GLU A 715 2.56 -25.14 -25.76
CA GLU A 715 1.39 -25.39 -24.90
C GLU A 715 0.93 -24.14 -24.14
N SER A 716 1.86 -23.28 -23.73
CA SER A 716 1.58 -22.02 -23.03
C SER A 716 0.71 -21.04 -23.84
N ARG A 717 0.58 -21.22 -25.15
CA ARG A 717 -0.22 -20.37 -26.02
C ARG A 717 -1.70 -20.75 -26.03
N SER A 718 -2.05 -21.95 -25.67
CA SER A 718 -3.42 -22.49 -25.66
C SER A 718 -4.19 -22.21 -24.35
N GLU A 719 -3.52 -21.81 -23.28
CA GLU A 719 -4.11 -21.76 -21.92
C GLU A 719 -4.85 -20.47 -21.56
N ARG A 720 -4.66 -19.36 -22.25
CA ARG A 720 -5.19 -18.05 -21.80
C ARG A 720 -6.00 -17.30 -22.85
N ASN A 721 -7.30 -17.06 -22.58
CA ASN A 721 -8.18 -16.15 -23.35
C ASN A 721 -8.18 -16.43 -24.86
N VAL A 722 -8.00 -17.68 -25.27
CA VAL A 722 -7.97 -18.13 -26.65
C VAL A 722 -9.33 -18.75 -26.98
N LEU A 723 -10.04 -18.15 -27.92
CA LEU A 723 -11.32 -18.69 -28.40
C LEU A 723 -11.13 -19.68 -29.53
N LEU A 724 -10.17 -19.43 -30.44
CA LEU A 724 -9.89 -20.25 -31.61
C LEU A 724 -8.44 -20.66 -31.66
N ILE A 725 -8.20 -21.97 -31.79
CA ILE A 725 -6.89 -22.61 -31.90
C ILE A 725 -6.72 -23.20 -33.29
N LEU A 726 -5.60 -22.91 -33.94
CA LEU A 726 -5.25 -23.51 -35.24
C LEU A 726 -4.98 -24.99 -35.09
N LYS A 727 -5.62 -25.82 -35.90
CA LYS A 727 -5.37 -27.27 -36.00
C LYS A 727 -4.59 -27.66 -37.24
N LYS A 728 -4.97 -27.13 -38.38
CA LYS A 728 -4.34 -27.48 -39.66
C LYS A 728 -4.49 -26.36 -40.68
N ILE A 729 -3.50 -26.22 -41.53
CA ILE A 729 -3.51 -25.35 -42.71
C ILE A 729 -3.66 -26.24 -43.95
N GLU A 730 -4.77 -26.09 -44.65
CA GLU A 730 -5.05 -26.74 -45.94
C GLU A 730 -4.82 -25.76 -47.11
N ASP A 731 -4.91 -26.20 -48.36
CA ASP A 731 -4.62 -25.33 -49.52
C ASP A 731 -5.54 -24.11 -49.60
N SER A 732 -6.84 -24.25 -49.36
CA SER A 732 -7.84 -23.20 -49.54
C SER A 732 -8.44 -22.65 -48.22
N TYR A 733 -8.24 -23.32 -47.10
CA TYR A 733 -8.79 -22.93 -45.78
C TYR A 733 -7.87 -23.33 -44.64
N ILE A 734 -8.14 -22.80 -43.46
CA ILE A 734 -7.60 -23.27 -42.17
C ILE A 734 -8.67 -23.98 -41.38
N LYS A 735 -8.29 -25.05 -40.64
CA LYS A 735 -9.13 -25.67 -39.64
C LYS A 735 -8.76 -25.11 -38.28
N VAL A 736 -9.76 -24.66 -37.54
CA VAL A 736 -9.61 -24.12 -36.21
C VAL A 736 -10.54 -24.85 -35.25
N GLU A 737 -10.12 -25.05 -34.02
CA GLU A 737 -10.90 -25.62 -32.94
C GLU A 737 -11.32 -24.55 -31.95
N GLN A 738 -12.53 -24.66 -31.44
CA GLN A 738 -12.98 -23.98 -30.24
C GLN A 738 -13.10 -25.03 -29.13
N PRO A 739 -12.20 -25.00 -28.12
CA PRO A 739 -12.09 -26.08 -27.13
C PRO A 739 -13.32 -26.26 -26.23
N GLU A 740 -13.99 -25.19 -25.81
CA GLU A 740 -15.14 -25.26 -24.92
C GLU A 740 -16.37 -25.91 -25.59
N LEU A 741 -16.53 -25.73 -26.92
CA LEU A 741 -17.60 -26.36 -27.69
C LEU A 741 -17.23 -27.75 -28.22
N ASN A 742 -15.97 -28.11 -28.14
CA ASN A 742 -15.42 -29.29 -28.83
C ASN A 742 -15.83 -29.33 -30.31
N LYS A 743 -15.74 -28.15 -30.97
CA LYS A 743 -16.23 -27.92 -32.36
C LYS A 743 -15.14 -27.38 -33.24
N GLU A 744 -15.05 -27.93 -34.46
CA GLU A 744 -14.14 -27.44 -35.50
C GLU A 744 -14.85 -26.50 -36.47
N PHE A 745 -14.14 -25.48 -36.95
CA PHE A 745 -14.58 -24.53 -37.95
C PHE A 745 -13.59 -24.50 -39.12
N LYS A 746 -14.10 -24.22 -40.30
CA LYS A 746 -13.29 -24.00 -41.52
C LYS A 746 -13.37 -22.52 -41.89
N ILE A 747 -12.22 -21.89 -42.04
CA ILE A 747 -12.12 -20.49 -42.43
C ILE A 747 -11.26 -20.40 -43.71
N GLU A 748 -11.81 -19.82 -44.77
CA GLU A 748 -11.14 -19.72 -46.06
C GLU A 748 -9.95 -18.75 -45.97
N LYS A 749 -8.82 -19.11 -46.64
CA LYS A 749 -7.57 -18.34 -46.55
C LYS A 749 -7.70 -16.88 -46.96
N HIS A 750 -8.60 -16.57 -47.91
CA HIS A 750 -8.81 -15.17 -48.34
C HIS A 750 -9.50 -14.30 -47.26
N LYS A 751 -10.05 -14.91 -46.22
CA LYS A 751 -10.70 -14.21 -45.08
C LYS A 751 -9.77 -14.03 -43.89
N ILE A 752 -8.53 -14.46 -44.00
CA ILE A 752 -7.55 -14.35 -42.92
C ILE A 752 -6.30 -13.62 -43.38
N ALA A 753 -5.60 -13.02 -42.42
CA ALA A 753 -4.28 -12.42 -42.62
C ALA A 753 -3.29 -12.93 -41.56
N PRO A 754 -1.98 -12.96 -41.87
CA PRO A 754 -0.95 -13.25 -40.91
C PRO A 754 -1.05 -12.30 -39.69
N ALA A 755 -0.90 -12.82 -38.49
CA ALA A 755 -1.00 -12.02 -37.27
C ALA A 755 -0.12 -12.59 -36.14
N ILE A 756 0.13 -11.79 -35.14
CA ILE A 756 0.71 -12.20 -33.85
C ILE A 756 -0.15 -11.63 -32.73
N LYS A 757 -0.83 -12.51 -32.01
CA LYS A 757 -1.65 -12.14 -30.84
C LYS A 757 -0.81 -11.86 -29.59
N THR A 758 0.24 -12.66 -29.38
CA THR A 758 1.16 -12.60 -28.23
C THR A 758 2.50 -13.23 -28.59
N LEU A 759 3.60 -12.75 -27.98
CA LEU A 759 4.92 -13.40 -28.08
C LEU A 759 5.14 -14.50 -27.04
N THR A 760 4.18 -14.77 -26.15
CA THR A 760 4.29 -15.88 -25.19
C THR A 760 4.53 -17.20 -25.94
N GLY A 761 5.58 -17.95 -25.57
CA GLY A 761 5.94 -19.23 -26.16
C GLY A 761 6.55 -19.15 -27.59
N ILE A 762 6.76 -17.96 -28.14
CA ILE A 762 7.50 -17.79 -29.41
C ILE A 762 8.99 -17.72 -29.09
N LYS A 763 9.76 -18.72 -29.58
CA LYS A 763 11.19 -18.90 -29.25
C LYS A 763 12.14 -18.37 -30.32
N THR A 764 11.64 -17.87 -31.46
CA THR A 764 12.45 -17.31 -32.59
C THR A 764 12.10 -15.85 -32.81
N MET A 765 13.08 -15.01 -33.19
CA MET A 765 12.83 -13.60 -33.55
C MET A 765 12.08 -13.48 -34.87
N ASN A 766 12.40 -14.34 -35.84
CA ASN A 766 11.70 -14.43 -37.13
C ASN A 766 10.46 -15.32 -36.96
N VAL A 767 9.28 -14.72 -37.06
CA VAL A 767 7.98 -15.40 -36.90
C VAL A 767 7.28 -15.75 -38.18
N THR A 768 7.96 -15.66 -39.33
CA THR A 768 7.41 -15.88 -40.66
C THR A 768 6.65 -17.20 -40.80
N TYR A 769 7.09 -18.26 -40.12
CA TYR A 769 6.47 -19.59 -40.14
C TYR A 769 5.71 -19.94 -38.84
N SER A 770 5.59 -18.98 -37.93
CA SER A 770 4.96 -19.17 -36.61
C SER A 770 3.77 -18.25 -36.37
N HIS A 771 3.17 -17.73 -37.44
CA HIS A 771 2.07 -16.79 -37.35
C HIS A 771 0.84 -17.37 -36.68
N ASP A 772 0.19 -16.53 -35.92
CA ASP A 772 -1.26 -16.55 -35.66
C ASP A 772 -1.98 -16.01 -36.90
N PHE A 773 -3.31 -16.04 -36.90
CA PHE A 773 -4.10 -15.46 -37.96
C PHE A 773 -5.12 -14.48 -37.43
N LEU A 774 -5.37 -13.42 -38.18
CA LEU A 774 -6.45 -12.48 -37.94
C LEU A 774 -7.57 -12.77 -38.93
N ILE A 775 -8.77 -12.94 -38.47
CA ILE A 775 -9.97 -13.10 -39.28
C ILE A 775 -10.45 -11.73 -39.70
N MET A 776 -10.60 -11.54 -41.01
CA MET A 776 -10.95 -10.25 -41.65
C MET A 776 -12.40 -10.19 -42.11
N ASP A 777 -13.06 -11.32 -42.26
CA ASP A 777 -14.45 -11.40 -42.74
C ASP A 777 -15.21 -12.57 -42.16
N ASN A 778 -16.53 -12.56 -42.35
CA ASN A 778 -17.45 -13.56 -41.83
C ASN A 778 -17.16 -14.97 -42.38
N PHE A 779 -17.33 -15.96 -41.55
CA PHE A 779 -17.27 -17.38 -41.90
C PHE A 779 -18.45 -18.18 -41.35
N ASN A 780 -18.64 -19.40 -41.83
CA ASN A 780 -19.80 -20.21 -41.46
C ASN A 780 -19.82 -20.48 -39.92
N ASN A 781 -20.99 -20.29 -39.33
CA ASN A 781 -21.25 -20.48 -37.90
C ASN A 781 -20.48 -19.54 -36.95
N PHE A 782 -19.97 -18.39 -37.45
CA PHE A 782 -19.31 -17.38 -36.58
C PHE A 782 -20.21 -16.90 -35.43
N GLN A 783 -21.51 -16.82 -35.64
CA GLN A 783 -22.47 -16.38 -34.62
C GLN A 783 -22.43 -17.27 -33.36
N ASP A 784 -22.12 -18.56 -33.52
CA ASP A 784 -22.01 -19.52 -32.40
C ASP A 784 -20.87 -19.13 -31.41
N LEU A 785 -19.90 -18.36 -31.87
CA LEU A 785 -18.73 -17.96 -31.09
C LEU A 785 -18.94 -16.68 -30.25
N ILE A 786 -19.87 -15.82 -30.67
CA ILE A 786 -20.08 -14.52 -30.01
C ILE A 786 -20.48 -14.70 -28.56
N HIS A 787 -21.34 -15.68 -28.27
CA HIS A 787 -21.84 -15.96 -26.92
C HIS A 787 -20.78 -16.46 -25.96
N LEU A 788 -19.68 -17.05 -26.47
CA LEU A 788 -18.57 -17.56 -25.66
C LEU A 788 -17.53 -16.49 -25.32
N SER A 789 -17.53 -15.40 -26.07
CA SER A 789 -16.59 -14.29 -25.85
C SER A 789 -17.09 -13.32 -24.78
N LYS A 790 -16.16 -12.48 -24.28
CA LYS A 790 -16.50 -11.33 -23.42
C LYS A 790 -17.13 -10.15 -24.18
N TRP A 791 -17.40 -10.32 -25.50
CA TRP A 791 -17.97 -9.27 -26.34
C TRP A 791 -19.40 -8.94 -25.91
N LYS A 792 -19.65 -7.64 -25.70
CA LYS A 792 -20.98 -7.12 -25.41
C LYS A 792 -21.33 -6.09 -26.49
N GLY A 793 -22.27 -6.40 -27.36
CA GLY A 793 -22.76 -5.49 -28.40
C GLY A 793 -22.94 -6.15 -29.76
N LYS A 794 -23.35 -5.37 -30.75
CA LYS A 794 -23.51 -5.84 -32.13
C LYS A 794 -22.14 -5.92 -32.79
N PHE A 795 -21.76 -7.09 -33.30
CA PHE A 795 -20.50 -7.32 -33.98
C PHE A 795 -20.60 -6.84 -35.46
N ASP A 796 -19.61 -6.11 -35.95
CA ASP A 796 -19.56 -5.57 -37.31
C ASP A 796 -18.17 -5.79 -37.96
N TRP A 797 -18.11 -6.57 -39.01
CA TRP A 797 -16.89 -6.82 -39.79
C TRP A 797 -16.34 -5.57 -40.50
N LYS A 798 -17.18 -4.60 -40.85
CA LYS A 798 -16.72 -3.33 -41.45
C LYS A 798 -15.90 -2.54 -40.45
N GLU A 799 -16.31 -2.53 -39.20
CA GLU A 799 -15.56 -1.87 -38.11
C GLU A 799 -14.22 -2.57 -37.84
N VAL A 800 -14.19 -3.90 -37.88
CA VAL A 800 -12.96 -4.68 -37.75
C VAL A 800 -11.96 -4.28 -38.84
N ARG A 801 -12.40 -4.31 -40.13
CA ARG A 801 -11.55 -3.93 -41.24
C ARG A 801 -11.07 -2.47 -41.16
N LYS A 802 -11.93 -1.54 -40.74
CA LYS A 802 -11.57 -0.14 -40.52
C LYS A 802 -10.46 0.03 -39.50
N ARG A 803 -10.55 -0.68 -38.39
CA ARG A 803 -9.53 -0.64 -37.35
C ARG A 803 -8.19 -1.25 -37.74
N MET A 804 -8.20 -2.11 -38.78
CA MET A 804 -7.01 -2.79 -39.28
C MET A 804 -6.28 -2.00 -40.36
N ASN A 805 -6.97 -1.07 -41.01
CA ASN A 805 -6.43 -0.34 -42.15
C ASN A 805 -5.13 0.41 -41.78
N GLY A 806 -4.07 0.22 -42.56
CA GLY A 806 -2.77 0.84 -42.35
C GLY A 806 -1.98 0.28 -41.14
N ARG A 807 -2.36 -0.88 -40.59
CA ARG A 807 -1.71 -1.47 -39.40
C ARG A 807 -0.96 -2.78 -39.66
N ALA A 808 -0.73 -3.12 -40.90
CA ALA A 808 0.15 -4.21 -41.30
C ALA A 808 1.60 -3.78 -41.14
N THR A 809 2.45 -4.64 -40.55
CA THR A 809 3.84 -4.31 -40.24
C THR A 809 4.76 -5.50 -40.45
N HIS A 810 6.06 -5.27 -40.66
CA HIS A 810 7.10 -6.29 -40.65
C HIS A 810 7.75 -6.48 -39.26
N VAL A 811 7.61 -5.51 -38.36
CA VAL A 811 8.21 -5.54 -37.03
C VAL A 811 7.25 -5.00 -35.96
N ALA A 812 7.22 -5.64 -34.82
CA ALA A 812 6.42 -5.22 -33.68
C ALA A 812 7.21 -5.37 -32.39
N ILE A 813 6.95 -4.47 -31.42
CA ILE A 813 7.52 -4.49 -30.09
C ILE A 813 6.40 -4.55 -29.05
N LEU A 814 6.50 -5.47 -28.07
CA LEU A 814 5.58 -5.53 -26.92
C LEU A 814 5.71 -4.28 -26.07
N HIS A 815 4.61 -3.70 -25.63
CA HIS A 815 4.62 -2.62 -24.65
C HIS A 815 4.34 -3.09 -23.21
N LYS A 816 3.90 -4.35 -23.05
CA LYS A 816 3.70 -4.99 -21.74
C LYS A 816 4.30 -6.39 -21.73
N ILE A 817 5.30 -6.60 -20.88
CA ILE A 817 6.14 -7.80 -20.91
C ILE A 817 6.27 -8.39 -19.51
N ASN A 818 5.98 -9.69 -19.35
CA ASN A 818 6.38 -10.44 -18.16
C ASN A 818 7.77 -11.05 -18.39
N ILE A 819 8.82 -10.36 -17.98
CA ILE A 819 10.21 -10.81 -18.16
C ILE A 819 10.54 -12.04 -17.33
N PHE A 820 9.79 -12.27 -16.25
CA PHE A 820 10.03 -13.41 -15.33
C PHE A 820 9.36 -14.71 -15.79
N SER A 821 8.51 -14.62 -16.81
CA SER A 821 7.87 -15.80 -17.38
C SER A 821 8.90 -16.64 -18.17
N LYS A 822 8.96 -17.94 -17.88
CA LYS A 822 9.77 -18.91 -18.65
C LYS A 822 9.40 -18.93 -20.13
N ASN A 823 8.21 -18.46 -20.50
CA ASN A 823 7.68 -18.44 -21.85
C ASN A 823 7.82 -17.07 -22.53
N THR A 824 8.61 -16.16 -21.98
CA THR A 824 8.93 -14.86 -22.60
C THR A 824 10.38 -14.87 -23.08
N HIS A 825 10.55 -14.87 -24.41
CA HIS A 825 11.85 -15.05 -25.04
C HIS A 825 12.35 -13.76 -25.71
N PHE A 826 11.45 -12.89 -26.17
CA PHE A 826 11.76 -11.67 -26.91
C PHE A 826 10.88 -10.48 -26.50
N VAL A 827 11.39 -9.29 -26.81
CA VAL A 827 10.68 -8.02 -26.69
C VAL A 827 10.05 -7.62 -28.02
N SER A 828 10.70 -8.00 -29.14
CA SER A 828 10.32 -7.65 -30.49
C SER A 828 10.40 -8.86 -31.41
N CYS A 829 9.55 -8.89 -32.46
CA CYS A 829 9.55 -9.92 -33.50
C CYS A 829 9.48 -9.30 -34.90
N PHE A 830 9.91 -10.09 -35.88
CA PHE A 830 9.92 -9.74 -37.29
C PHE A 830 9.28 -10.83 -38.16
N SER A 831 8.65 -10.44 -39.27
CA SER A 831 8.22 -11.38 -40.33
C SER A 831 8.49 -10.84 -41.73
N GLU A 832 8.87 -11.76 -42.62
CA GLU A 832 9.01 -11.48 -44.08
C GLU A 832 7.67 -11.06 -44.70
N ASN A 833 6.55 -11.58 -44.23
CA ASN A 833 5.20 -11.21 -44.61
C ASN A 833 4.64 -10.17 -43.64
N PRO A 834 4.02 -9.08 -44.12
CA PRO A 834 3.36 -8.13 -43.26
C PRO A 834 2.31 -8.83 -42.41
N PHE A 835 2.27 -8.51 -41.10
CA PHE A 835 1.35 -9.12 -40.14
C PHE A 835 0.66 -8.07 -39.27
N TYR A 836 -0.43 -8.48 -38.67
CA TYR A 836 -1.21 -7.66 -37.74
C TYR A 836 -0.96 -8.08 -36.30
N THR A 837 -1.15 -7.15 -35.34
CA THR A 837 -0.97 -7.42 -33.91
C THR A 837 -2.13 -6.88 -33.10
N THR A 838 -2.21 -7.30 -31.83
CA THR A 838 -3.12 -6.68 -30.84
C THR A 838 -2.55 -5.35 -30.33
N HIS A 839 -3.36 -4.60 -29.58
CA HIS A 839 -2.95 -3.37 -28.89
C HIS A 839 -1.83 -3.57 -27.84
N ALA A 840 -1.44 -4.79 -27.55
CA ALA A 840 -0.27 -5.08 -26.69
C ALA A 840 1.07 -4.81 -27.38
N PHE A 841 1.05 -4.39 -28.65
CA PHE A 841 2.23 -4.08 -29.44
C PHE A 841 2.20 -2.66 -29.99
N ASN A 842 3.38 -2.08 -30.08
CA ASN A 842 3.66 -0.97 -30.97
C ASN A 842 4.22 -1.50 -32.29
N ILE A 843 3.78 -0.94 -33.43
CA ILE A 843 4.09 -1.38 -34.79
C ILE A 843 4.67 -0.24 -35.60
N PHE A 844 5.42 -0.59 -36.65
CA PHE A 844 6.12 0.35 -37.58
C PHE A 844 5.74 0.07 -39.02
N PRO A 845 4.53 0.46 -39.47
CA PRO A 845 3.99 0.05 -40.78
C PRO A 845 4.77 0.57 -41.99
N ASN A 846 5.48 1.69 -41.83
CA ASN A 846 6.15 2.38 -42.93
C ASN A 846 7.64 2.03 -43.06
N LYS A 847 8.16 1.07 -42.30
CA LYS A 847 9.55 0.66 -42.36
C LYS A 847 9.76 -0.44 -43.41
N SER A 848 10.87 -0.34 -44.16
CA SER A 848 11.32 -1.41 -45.05
C SER A 848 11.61 -2.71 -44.26
N LYS A 849 11.77 -3.83 -45.00
CA LYS A 849 12.14 -5.12 -44.37
C LYS A 849 13.49 -5.04 -43.70
N GLU A 850 14.46 -4.39 -44.31
CA GLU A 850 15.83 -4.25 -43.78
C GLU A 850 15.83 -3.38 -42.49
N GLU A 851 15.13 -2.24 -42.52
CA GLU A 851 14.94 -1.43 -41.31
C GLU A 851 14.21 -2.20 -40.21
N SER A 852 13.21 -3.00 -40.61
CA SER A 852 12.43 -3.81 -39.66
C SER A 852 13.27 -4.92 -39.02
N LYS A 853 14.18 -5.57 -39.79
CA LYS A 853 15.17 -6.53 -39.22
C LYS A 853 16.09 -5.82 -38.22
N LEU A 854 16.62 -4.65 -38.59
CA LEU A 854 17.48 -3.85 -37.71
C LEU A 854 16.77 -3.46 -36.40
N LEU A 855 15.53 -2.97 -36.47
CA LEU A 855 14.73 -2.63 -35.30
C LEU A 855 14.48 -3.85 -34.43
N CYS A 856 14.15 -5.00 -35.01
CA CYS A 856 13.97 -6.25 -34.25
C CYS A 856 15.24 -6.67 -33.51
N LEU A 857 16.40 -6.66 -34.18
CA LEU A 857 17.69 -6.94 -33.55
C LEU A 857 18.01 -5.93 -32.44
N PHE A 858 17.81 -4.63 -32.75
CA PHE A 858 18.13 -3.56 -31.79
C PHE A 858 17.33 -3.65 -30.50
N PHE A 859 16.01 -3.80 -30.58
CA PHE A 859 15.16 -3.93 -29.38
C PHE A 859 15.45 -5.20 -28.56
N ASN A 860 15.84 -6.28 -29.23
CA ASN A 860 16.27 -7.49 -28.56
C ASN A 860 17.74 -7.46 -28.12
N SER A 861 18.55 -6.47 -28.52
CA SER A 861 19.95 -6.32 -28.06
C SER A 861 20.06 -5.79 -26.64
N ILE A 862 21.24 -5.93 -26.05
CA ILE A 862 21.58 -5.35 -24.75
C ILE A 862 21.39 -3.84 -24.72
N VAL A 863 21.61 -3.14 -25.83
CA VAL A 863 21.45 -1.70 -25.96
C VAL A 863 19.98 -1.28 -25.88
N GLY A 864 19.12 -1.91 -26.68
CA GLY A 864 17.68 -1.69 -26.65
C GLY A 864 17.07 -2.10 -25.30
N PHE A 865 17.47 -3.26 -24.78
CA PHE A 865 16.98 -3.78 -23.51
C PHE A 865 17.38 -2.90 -22.31
N SER A 866 18.61 -2.37 -22.28
CA SER A 866 19.05 -1.45 -21.24
C SER A 866 18.25 -0.14 -21.27
N GLN A 867 17.95 0.42 -22.44
CA GLN A 867 17.08 1.59 -22.56
C GLN A 867 15.65 1.29 -22.08
N ILE A 868 15.07 0.14 -22.47
CA ILE A 868 13.75 -0.30 -22.01
C ILE A 868 13.72 -0.37 -20.47
N LEU A 869 14.74 -0.94 -19.84
CA LEU A 869 14.84 -1.00 -18.39
C LEU A 869 14.84 0.39 -17.73
N THR A 870 15.45 1.40 -18.33
CA THR A 870 15.44 2.78 -17.79
C THR A 870 14.13 3.51 -18.00
N LEU A 871 13.25 3.05 -18.88
CA LEU A 871 11.97 3.69 -19.20
C LEU A 871 10.74 2.96 -18.66
N MET A 872 10.90 1.73 -18.16
CA MET A 872 9.80 0.90 -17.72
C MET A 872 8.98 1.50 -16.58
N LYS A 873 7.70 1.18 -16.50
CA LYS A 873 6.87 1.34 -15.30
C LYS A 873 7.02 0.12 -14.41
N GLU A 874 7.32 0.35 -13.15
CA GLU A 874 7.25 -0.68 -12.12
C GLU A 874 5.77 -0.81 -11.68
N THR A 875 5.11 -1.91 -12.07
CA THR A 875 3.71 -2.21 -11.74
C THR A 875 3.62 -3.45 -10.85
N THR A 876 2.49 -3.64 -10.18
CA THR A 876 2.17 -4.91 -9.51
C THR A 876 2.15 -6.06 -10.53
N GLY A 877 2.58 -7.24 -10.13
CA GLY A 877 2.40 -8.47 -10.91
C GLY A 877 3.50 -8.82 -11.90
N GLN A 878 4.73 -8.40 -11.66
CA GLN A 878 5.90 -8.83 -12.46
C GLN A 878 5.89 -8.38 -13.94
N TYR A 879 5.08 -7.40 -14.29
CA TYR A 879 5.04 -6.85 -15.65
C TYR A 879 5.89 -5.58 -15.77
N ILE A 880 6.68 -5.52 -16.84
CA ILE A 880 7.28 -4.28 -17.32
C ILE A 880 6.34 -3.68 -18.34
N GLU A 881 5.95 -2.43 -18.15
CA GLU A 881 5.07 -1.71 -19.07
C GLU A 881 5.72 -0.39 -19.48
N PHE A 882 5.67 -0.08 -20.77
CA PHE A 882 6.09 1.21 -21.32
C PHE A 882 5.11 1.66 -22.41
N MET A 883 4.85 2.94 -22.45
CA MET A 883 3.88 3.54 -23.37
C MET A 883 4.55 4.02 -24.65
N GLU A 884 3.76 4.33 -25.68
CA GLU A 884 4.25 4.99 -26.89
C GLU A 884 5.12 6.22 -26.58
N SER A 885 4.71 7.02 -25.59
CA SER A 885 5.50 8.18 -25.15
C SER A 885 6.88 7.84 -24.59
N ASP A 886 7.02 6.68 -23.98
CA ASP A 886 8.31 6.22 -23.44
C ASP A 886 9.21 5.72 -24.57
N LEU A 887 8.64 5.05 -25.59
CA LEU A 887 9.39 4.59 -26.77
C LEU A 887 10.00 5.73 -27.58
N LYS A 888 9.41 6.92 -27.56
CA LYS A 888 9.97 8.12 -28.21
C LYS A 888 11.28 8.61 -27.56
N GLU A 889 11.54 8.19 -26.33
CA GLU A 889 12.78 8.49 -25.63
C GLU A 889 13.89 7.46 -25.97
N ILE A 890 13.53 6.31 -26.57
CA ILE A 890 14.49 5.32 -27.03
C ILE A 890 15.18 5.81 -28.28
N LYS A 891 16.51 5.77 -28.26
CA LYS A 891 17.34 6.03 -29.45
C LYS A 891 17.67 4.73 -30.13
N VAL A 892 17.26 4.59 -31.39
CA VAL A 892 17.50 3.41 -32.21
C VAL A 892 18.56 3.70 -33.30
N LEU A 893 19.18 2.66 -33.86
CA LEU A 893 20.11 2.82 -34.96
C LEU A 893 19.39 3.39 -36.20
N ASN A 894 19.94 4.47 -36.73
CA ASN A 894 19.48 5.08 -37.99
C ASN A 894 20.02 4.29 -39.18
N PHE A 895 19.15 3.53 -39.85
CA PHE A 895 19.49 2.69 -41.00
C PHE A 895 20.12 3.49 -42.16
N GLU A 896 19.70 4.74 -42.36
CA GLU A 896 20.13 5.57 -43.47
C GLU A 896 21.61 5.97 -43.37
N VAL A 897 22.13 6.19 -42.16
CA VAL A 897 23.54 6.63 -41.97
C VAL A 897 24.53 5.47 -41.86
N LEU A 898 24.05 4.22 -41.83
CA LEU A 898 24.93 3.05 -41.76
C LEU A 898 25.63 2.82 -43.09
N SER A 899 26.92 2.56 -43.04
CA SER A 899 27.71 2.15 -44.22
C SER A 899 27.25 0.78 -44.72
N GLN A 900 27.58 0.49 -46.02
CA GLN A 900 27.22 -0.80 -46.64
C GLN A 900 27.86 -1.99 -45.90
N SER A 901 29.09 -1.83 -45.37
CA SER A 901 29.75 -2.86 -44.55
C SER A 901 29.00 -3.12 -43.24
N GLU A 902 28.51 -2.07 -42.58
CA GLU A 902 27.71 -2.23 -41.33
C GLU A 902 26.36 -2.90 -41.61
N LYS A 903 25.70 -2.55 -42.72
CA LYS A 903 24.46 -3.22 -43.15
C LYS A 903 24.70 -4.71 -43.45
N SER A 904 25.82 -5.04 -44.07
CA SER A 904 26.17 -6.44 -44.33
C SER A 904 26.42 -7.25 -43.06
N ILE A 905 27.09 -6.66 -42.08
CA ILE A 905 27.32 -7.30 -40.75
C ILE A 905 25.99 -7.50 -40.01
N ILE A 906 25.07 -6.57 -40.09
CA ILE A 906 23.72 -6.69 -39.51
C ILE A 906 22.94 -7.83 -40.18
N GLU A 907 22.97 -7.92 -41.50
CA GLU A 907 22.28 -8.99 -42.25
C GLU A 907 22.92 -10.37 -41.96
N GLU A 908 24.24 -10.43 -41.83
CA GLU A 908 24.95 -11.67 -41.44
C GLU A 908 24.49 -12.15 -40.06
N VAL A 909 24.47 -11.28 -39.06
CA VAL A 909 24.01 -11.69 -37.70
C VAL A 909 22.52 -12.03 -37.72
N TRP A 910 21.67 -11.30 -38.49
CA TRP A 910 20.28 -11.64 -38.67
C TRP A 910 20.12 -13.08 -39.18
N ASN A 911 20.81 -13.46 -40.25
CA ASN A 911 20.76 -14.82 -40.80
C ASN A 911 21.26 -15.88 -39.82
N LYS A 912 22.23 -15.53 -38.97
CA LYS A 912 22.82 -16.45 -37.97
C LYS A 912 21.89 -16.69 -36.81
N VAL A 913 21.12 -15.70 -36.31
CA VAL A 913 20.43 -15.79 -35.00
C VAL A 913 18.91 -15.74 -35.13
N SER A 914 18.29 -15.21 -36.17
CA SER A 914 16.85 -14.91 -36.25
C SER A 914 15.94 -16.14 -36.15
N SER A 915 16.39 -17.30 -36.59
CA SER A 915 15.67 -18.59 -36.57
C SER A 915 16.11 -19.54 -35.48
N ILE A 916 17.06 -19.12 -34.62
CA ILE A 916 17.49 -19.91 -33.45
C ILE A 916 16.44 -19.81 -32.35
N GLU A 917 16.19 -20.95 -31.69
CA GLU A 917 15.38 -20.96 -30.49
C GLU A 917 16.14 -20.38 -29.29
N PHE A 918 15.66 -19.28 -28.75
CA PHE A 918 16.22 -18.63 -27.57
C PHE A 918 15.53 -19.14 -26.28
N PRO A 919 16.26 -19.31 -25.18
CA PRO A 919 15.67 -19.55 -23.87
C PRO A 919 14.94 -18.26 -23.37
N SER A 920 14.36 -18.31 -22.17
CA SER A 920 13.74 -17.13 -21.56
C SER A 920 14.70 -15.94 -21.47
N ILE A 921 14.18 -14.71 -21.46
CA ILE A 921 15.02 -13.50 -21.43
C ILE A 921 16.03 -13.55 -20.27
N LEU A 922 15.59 -13.94 -19.07
CA LEU A 922 16.47 -14.07 -17.91
C LEU A 922 17.58 -15.11 -18.16
N ASP A 923 17.23 -16.28 -18.67
CA ASP A 923 18.19 -17.35 -18.99
C ASP A 923 19.19 -16.95 -20.06
N GLN A 924 18.80 -16.13 -21.03
CA GLN A 924 19.72 -15.61 -22.06
C GLN A 924 20.90 -14.87 -21.45
N PHE A 925 20.64 -14.03 -20.46
CA PHE A 925 21.66 -13.26 -19.76
C PHE A 925 22.43 -14.13 -18.75
N GLU A 926 21.72 -14.89 -17.92
CA GLU A 926 22.30 -15.68 -16.83
C GLU A 926 23.21 -16.79 -17.35
N LYS A 927 22.78 -17.51 -18.40
CA LYS A 927 23.52 -18.63 -19.01
C LYS A 927 24.46 -18.20 -20.12
N ARG A 928 24.59 -16.90 -20.37
CA ARG A 928 25.45 -16.34 -21.45
C ARG A 928 25.16 -17.00 -22.80
N PHE A 929 23.88 -17.03 -23.18
CA PHE A 929 23.45 -17.72 -24.39
C PHE A 929 24.18 -17.17 -25.62
N TRP A 930 24.82 -18.06 -26.39
CA TRP A 930 25.74 -17.71 -27.48
C TRP A 930 25.12 -16.79 -28.53
N ALA A 931 23.89 -17.07 -28.98
CA ALA A 931 23.25 -16.26 -30.02
C ALA A 931 22.92 -14.83 -29.51
N ARG A 932 22.64 -14.68 -28.22
CA ARG A 932 22.53 -13.38 -27.55
C ARG A 932 23.85 -12.63 -27.58
N GLY A 933 24.93 -13.28 -27.25
CA GLY A 933 26.29 -12.73 -27.31
C GLY A 933 26.68 -12.24 -28.70
N GLU A 934 26.36 -13.01 -29.74
CA GLU A 934 26.61 -12.62 -31.14
C GLU A 934 25.81 -11.36 -31.52
N LEU A 935 24.51 -11.32 -31.21
CA LEU A 935 23.66 -10.18 -31.43
C LEU A 935 24.23 -8.91 -30.75
N ASP A 936 24.53 -9.00 -29.46
CA ASP A 936 24.95 -7.86 -28.66
C ASP A 936 26.34 -7.33 -29.09
N ARG A 937 27.30 -8.23 -29.37
CA ARG A 937 28.61 -7.88 -29.92
C ARG A 937 28.49 -7.14 -31.28
N THR A 938 27.62 -7.61 -32.15
CA THR A 938 27.41 -6.99 -33.45
C THR A 938 26.84 -5.58 -33.32
N ILE A 939 25.80 -5.39 -32.52
CA ILE A 939 25.21 -4.05 -32.31
C ILE A 939 26.23 -3.09 -31.68
N LEU A 940 27.00 -3.54 -30.68
CA LEU A 940 28.05 -2.71 -30.05
C LEU A 940 29.17 -2.34 -31.04
N LYS A 941 29.60 -3.25 -31.92
CA LYS A 941 30.57 -2.96 -32.99
C LYS A 941 30.06 -1.91 -33.97
N VAL A 942 28.83 -2.03 -34.41
CA VAL A 942 28.17 -1.03 -35.28
C VAL A 942 28.10 0.34 -34.58
N LEU A 943 27.92 0.38 -33.28
CA LEU A 943 27.95 1.60 -32.45
C LEU A 943 29.36 2.16 -32.19
N GLY A 944 30.43 1.48 -32.65
CA GLY A 944 31.80 1.95 -32.59
C GLY A 944 32.60 1.47 -31.37
N PHE A 945 32.16 0.41 -30.67
CA PHE A 945 32.95 -0.23 -29.61
C PHE A 945 34.02 -1.14 -30.20
N SER A 946 35.23 -1.08 -29.64
CA SER A 946 36.29 -2.04 -29.92
C SER A 946 36.01 -3.40 -29.24
N ASP A 947 36.62 -4.50 -29.73
CA ASP A 947 36.49 -5.81 -29.13
C ASP A 947 36.90 -5.80 -27.64
N LYS A 948 37.99 -5.05 -27.28
CA LYS A 948 38.44 -4.90 -25.91
C LYS A 948 37.35 -4.25 -25.02
N GLU A 949 36.68 -3.21 -25.48
CA GLU A 949 35.61 -2.54 -24.74
C GLU A 949 34.38 -3.44 -24.61
N ILE A 950 34.06 -4.21 -25.65
CA ILE A 950 32.96 -5.17 -25.61
C ILE A 950 33.24 -6.27 -24.55
N ASP A 951 34.47 -6.81 -24.54
CA ASP A 951 34.87 -7.83 -23.58
C ASP A 951 34.89 -7.32 -22.13
N GLU A 952 35.12 -6.01 -21.91
CA GLU A 952 35.01 -5.37 -20.62
C GLU A 952 33.55 -5.15 -20.18
N TRP A 953 32.73 -4.56 -21.05
CA TRP A 953 31.39 -4.10 -20.69
C TRP A 953 30.32 -5.18 -20.74
N LEU A 954 30.36 -6.08 -21.72
CA LEU A 954 29.29 -7.05 -21.96
C LEU A 954 29.07 -8.01 -20.76
N PRO A 955 30.13 -8.61 -20.18
CA PRO A 955 29.96 -9.43 -18.99
C PRO A 955 29.41 -8.64 -17.80
N LYS A 956 29.93 -7.42 -17.58
CA LYS A 956 29.55 -6.55 -16.49
C LYS A 956 28.07 -6.14 -16.57
N ILE A 957 27.60 -5.72 -17.74
CA ILE A 957 26.22 -5.29 -17.90
C ILE A 957 25.24 -6.48 -17.81
N TYR A 958 25.61 -7.67 -18.29
CA TYR A 958 24.81 -8.87 -18.14
C TYR A 958 24.61 -9.23 -16.66
N ASP A 959 25.70 -9.21 -15.85
CA ASP A 959 25.61 -9.49 -14.43
C ASP A 959 24.71 -8.50 -13.68
N VAL A 960 24.82 -7.22 -14.04
CA VAL A 960 23.99 -6.16 -13.48
C VAL A 960 22.51 -6.38 -13.85
N ILE A 961 22.21 -6.70 -15.11
CA ILE A 961 20.86 -6.96 -15.57
C ILE A 961 20.25 -8.19 -14.87
N VAL A 962 20.99 -9.29 -14.78
CA VAL A 962 20.52 -10.51 -14.09
C VAL A 962 20.16 -10.21 -12.63
N LYS A 963 21.05 -9.52 -11.90
CA LYS A 963 20.81 -9.13 -10.51
C LYS A 963 19.61 -8.20 -10.39
N GLU A 964 19.47 -7.25 -11.30
CA GLU A 964 18.37 -6.28 -11.29
C GLU A 964 17.04 -6.95 -11.59
N LEU A 965 16.97 -7.77 -12.64
CA LEU A 965 15.76 -8.52 -12.97
C LEU A 965 15.30 -9.40 -11.81
N LYS A 966 16.23 -10.18 -11.20
CA LYS A 966 15.89 -11.02 -10.04
C LYS A 966 15.32 -10.20 -8.89
N ALA A 967 15.93 -9.04 -8.59
CA ALA A 967 15.47 -8.17 -7.51
C ALA A 967 14.08 -7.55 -7.81
N ILE A 968 13.82 -7.13 -9.05
CA ILE A 968 12.49 -6.64 -9.47
C ILE A 968 11.44 -7.76 -9.34
N GLY A 969 11.80 -9.01 -9.68
CA GLY A 969 10.91 -10.16 -9.55
C GLY A 969 10.51 -10.51 -8.12
N GLU A 970 11.21 -9.97 -7.11
CA GLU A 970 10.90 -10.15 -5.70
C GLU A 970 10.04 -9.02 -5.12
N VAL A 971 9.93 -7.88 -5.82
CA VAL A 971 9.11 -6.75 -5.36
C VAL A 971 7.64 -7.17 -5.25
N GLY A 972 7.03 -6.93 -4.09
CA GLY A 972 5.62 -7.23 -3.83
C GLY A 972 5.29 -8.72 -3.64
N LYS A 973 6.26 -9.65 -3.58
CA LYS A 973 5.99 -11.06 -3.23
C LYS A 973 5.75 -11.29 -1.74
N THR A 974 6.02 -10.30 -0.91
CA THR A 974 5.83 -10.34 0.54
C THR A 974 4.42 -9.88 0.97
N GLU A 975 3.53 -9.65 0.02
CA GLU A 975 2.11 -9.37 0.24
C GLU A 975 1.31 -10.72 0.18
#